data_bf15679da90e72570f95319bc88132a6
#
_entry.id   bf15679da90e72570f95319bc88132a6
#
_cell.length_a   1.000
_cell.length_b   1.000
_cell.length_c   1.000
_cell.angle_alpha   90.00
_cell.angle_beta   90.00
_cell.angle_gamma   90.00
#
_symmetry.space_group_name_H-M   'P 1'
#
loop_
_entity.id
_entity.type
_entity.pdbx_description
1 polymer ?
#
loop_
_entity_poly.entity_id
_entity_poly.type
_entity_poly.pdbx_seq_one_letter_code
_entity_poly.pdbx_strand_id
1 'polypeptide(L)'
;MKAEKENIKKKIKELIEKINAFDYQYYVLDNPSISDFEYDKVFRSLVDLENANPDLIQPDSPTQRVGGEALEAFDSVIHRQAMLSLNNAFEEDELIAFDKRIKDDIGIDEVEYAVEPKFDGLAITLTYENGIFVQGATRGDGYTGENVTHNLKTIRSIPTKLNHPNPPKLLEVRGEVLMLKKDFELLNQKQESLGEKKFANPRNAAAGSLRQLDPRITATRPLTFFSYGLGVCEPNLKLKTHTETIQLLKQFNLPISDLSASVKGVNGLQSFYEKVLKLRDSLAYDIDGVVYKVNSFNYQNELGFVSRAPRWAIAHKFPAEEAVTEILDIDVQVGRTGAITPVARLKPVFVGGVTVTNATLHNEDEMIRKDIHIGDIVSVRRAGDVIPEIVRVLIDKRPKTINKFKMPTACPECGSPLVRIDDEAVIRCSGGLICPAQQKQSIIHFASRKAMDIEGLGDKSVEQLVTVGLIHGLPDIYKLQLTELINLDRMAEKSGQNLLDAIEKSKKTTLPRFIYALGIRNVGESTAKDLAGFYGDLNEIMKQTEENLQLVPDIGPTVAKSISDFFKQNKNREVIQSLIKLGVNWPKHDIRKSTSGIFAAKTFVLTGTLPSMSREEAKSVIEVNGGKVAGSVSKKTDYVVAGTDAGSKLTIAQELGIKIISQDELLKLIN
;
A
#
# COMPACT_ATOMS: atom_id res chain seq x y z
N MET A 1 39.28 -38.21 -7.60
CA MET A 1 37.81 -37.94 -7.52
C MET A 1 37.38 -37.10 -6.31
N LYS A 2 37.42 -37.54 -5.01
CA LYS A 2 36.98 -36.70 -3.86
C LYS A 2 37.79 -35.41 -3.71
N ALA A 3 39.13 -35.46 -3.76
CA ALA A 3 40.00 -34.28 -3.66
C ALA A 3 39.85 -33.30 -4.84
N GLU A 4 39.60 -33.84 -6.02
CA GLU A 4 39.39 -33.07 -7.25
C GLU A 4 38.06 -32.34 -7.21
N LYS A 5 36.98 -32.99 -6.74
CA LYS A 5 35.65 -32.41 -6.56
C LYS A 5 35.63 -31.29 -5.50
N GLU A 6 36.42 -31.46 -4.43
CA GLU A 6 36.58 -30.41 -3.41
C GLU A 6 37.33 -29.19 -3.95
N ASN A 7 38.34 -29.41 -4.82
CA ASN A 7 39.07 -28.32 -5.48
C ASN A 7 38.18 -27.54 -6.46
N ILE A 8 37.32 -28.24 -7.23
CA ILE A 8 36.35 -27.61 -8.14
C ILE A 8 35.31 -26.76 -7.32
N LYS A 9 34.79 -27.33 -6.24
CA LYS A 9 33.87 -26.64 -5.35
C LYS A 9 34.45 -25.35 -4.76
N LYS A 10 35.74 -25.41 -4.35
CA LYS A 10 36.48 -24.25 -3.86
C LYS A 10 36.62 -23.19 -4.95
N LYS A 11 36.96 -23.59 -6.18
CA LYS A 11 37.12 -22.68 -7.32
C LYS A 11 35.79 -22.01 -7.73
N ILE A 12 34.66 -22.75 -7.73
CA ILE A 12 33.31 -22.21 -7.95
C ILE A 12 33.01 -21.13 -6.89
N LYS A 13 33.24 -21.43 -5.62
CA LYS A 13 33.04 -20.49 -4.52
C LYS A 13 33.86 -19.20 -4.68
N GLU A 14 35.13 -19.31 -5.02
CA GLU A 14 36.03 -18.16 -5.26
C GLU A 14 35.52 -17.27 -6.44
N LEU A 15 35.02 -17.89 -7.50
CA LEU A 15 34.46 -17.17 -8.65
C LEU A 15 33.14 -16.46 -8.28
N ILE A 16 32.26 -17.12 -7.53
CA ILE A 16 31.00 -16.50 -7.02
C ILE A 16 31.35 -15.29 -6.16
N GLU A 17 32.27 -15.39 -5.21
CA GLU A 17 32.69 -14.29 -4.34
C GLU A 17 33.26 -13.11 -5.15
N LYS A 18 34.09 -13.39 -6.16
CA LYS A 18 34.65 -12.36 -7.06
C LYS A 18 33.56 -11.64 -7.86
N ILE A 19 32.66 -12.39 -8.48
CA ILE A 19 31.58 -11.80 -9.30
C ILE A 19 30.65 -10.95 -8.44
N ASN A 20 30.26 -11.43 -7.25
CA ASN A 20 29.45 -10.65 -6.32
C ASN A 20 30.16 -9.35 -5.86
N ALA A 21 31.48 -9.37 -5.68
CA ALA A 21 32.26 -8.18 -5.35
C ALA A 21 32.28 -7.18 -6.53
N PHE A 22 32.43 -7.66 -7.76
CA PHE A 22 32.38 -6.81 -8.97
C PHE A 22 31.01 -6.24 -9.22
N ASP A 23 29.94 -7.04 -9.05
CA ASP A 23 28.55 -6.56 -9.12
C ASP A 23 28.30 -5.43 -8.11
N TYR A 24 28.78 -5.59 -6.87
CA TYR A 24 28.64 -4.56 -5.85
C TYR A 24 29.38 -3.27 -6.22
N GLN A 25 30.62 -3.38 -6.71
CA GLN A 25 31.41 -2.21 -7.14
C GLN A 25 30.75 -1.49 -8.32
N TYR A 26 30.23 -2.22 -9.28
CA TYR A 26 29.62 -1.66 -10.49
C TYR A 26 28.20 -1.09 -10.20
N TYR A 27 27.28 -1.91 -9.61
CA TYR A 27 25.86 -1.57 -9.51
C TYR A 27 25.47 -0.81 -8.24
N VAL A 28 26.32 -0.80 -7.23
CA VAL A 28 26.04 -0.17 -5.93
C VAL A 28 26.98 1.01 -5.65
N LEU A 29 28.27 0.85 -5.93
CA LEU A 29 29.27 1.90 -5.65
C LEU A 29 29.56 2.81 -6.87
N ASP A 30 29.06 2.47 -8.06
CA ASP A 30 29.36 3.15 -9.33
C ASP A 30 30.85 3.38 -9.54
N ASN A 31 31.68 2.41 -9.10
CA ASN A 31 33.14 2.45 -9.13
C ASN A 31 33.69 1.06 -9.52
N PRO A 32 33.58 0.65 -10.79
CA PRO A 32 34.06 -0.63 -11.27
C PRO A 32 35.58 -0.72 -11.19
N SER A 33 36.06 -1.86 -10.63
CA SER A 33 37.50 -2.14 -10.52
C SER A 33 38.06 -2.92 -11.70
N ILE A 34 37.20 -3.41 -12.60
CA ILE A 34 37.57 -4.18 -13.80
C ILE A 34 36.74 -3.72 -15.00
N SER A 35 37.21 -4.06 -16.21
CA SER A 35 36.47 -3.82 -17.46
C SER A 35 35.36 -4.84 -17.66
N ASP A 36 34.35 -4.51 -18.47
CA ASP A 36 33.26 -5.43 -18.84
C ASP A 36 33.78 -6.71 -19.47
N PHE A 37 34.85 -6.63 -20.27
CA PHE A 37 35.49 -7.77 -20.89
C PHE A 37 36.12 -8.74 -19.85
N GLU A 38 36.76 -8.20 -18.82
CA GLU A 38 37.33 -8.99 -17.74
C GLU A 38 36.24 -9.63 -16.87
N TYR A 39 35.17 -8.89 -16.62
CA TYR A 39 33.97 -9.42 -15.94
C TYR A 39 33.38 -10.60 -16.70
N ASP A 40 33.13 -10.45 -18.01
CA ASP A 40 32.57 -11.49 -18.87
C ASP A 40 33.44 -12.77 -18.88
N LYS A 41 34.74 -12.60 -18.86
CA LYS A 41 35.68 -13.74 -18.80
C LYS A 41 35.57 -14.52 -17.49
N VAL A 42 35.47 -13.81 -16.37
CA VAL A 42 35.28 -14.43 -15.04
C VAL A 42 33.93 -15.13 -14.95
N PHE A 43 32.87 -14.46 -15.46
CA PHE A 43 31.51 -15.00 -15.48
C PHE A 43 31.40 -16.26 -16.33
N ARG A 44 31.97 -16.27 -17.55
CA ARG A 44 32.03 -17.48 -18.41
C ARG A 44 32.76 -18.63 -17.72
N SER A 45 33.87 -18.34 -17.04
CA SER A 45 34.61 -19.38 -16.30
C SER A 45 33.76 -20.04 -15.21
N LEU A 46 32.88 -19.30 -14.56
CA LEU A 46 31.92 -19.86 -13.60
C LEU A 46 30.87 -20.72 -14.31
N VAL A 47 30.26 -20.21 -15.40
CA VAL A 47 29.26 -20.94 -16.21
C VAL A 47 29.82 -22.27 -16.70
N ASP A 48 31.04 -22.28 -17.24
CA ASP A 48 31.70 -23.50 -17.77
C ASP A 48 31.92 -24.52 -16.65
N LEU A 49 32.37 -24.08 -15.47
CA LEU A 49 32.60 -24.97 -14.32
C LEU A 49 31.28 -25.54 -13.76
N GLU A 50 30.23 -24.76 -13.70
CA GLU A 50 28.92 -25.20 -13.23
C GLU A 50 28.24 -26.14 -14.23
N ASN A 51 28.35 -25.87 -15.54
CA ASN A 51 27.83 -26.76 -16.58
C ASN A 51 28.55 -28.13 -16.57
N ALA A 52 29.86 -28.14 -16.29
CA ALA A 52 30.61 -29.37 -16.17
C ALA A 52 30.35 -30.14 -14.85
N ASN A 53 29.77 -29.46 -13.83
CA ASN A 53 29.52 -30.02 -12.50
C ASN A 53 28.15 -29.54 -11.95
N PRO A 54 27.02 -29.96 -12.53
CA PRO A 54 25.68 -29.44 -12.16
C PRO A 54 25.32 -29.69 -10.69
N ASP A 55 25.87 -30.75 -10.08
CA ASP A 55 25.64 -31.08 -8.67
C ASP A 55 26.40 -30.17 -7.68
N LEU A 56 27.27 -29.28 -8.17
CA LEU A 56 28.02 -28.31 -7.38
C LEU A 56 27.47 -26.87 -7.51
N ILE A 57 26.43 -26.65 -8.31
CA ILE A 57 25.78 -25.33 -8.45
C ILE A 57 25.25 -24.89 -7.09
N GLN A 58 25.60 -23.66 -6.68
CA GLN A 58 25.16 -23.10 -5.41
C GLN A 58 23.90 -22.24 -5.61
N PRO A 59 22.94 -22.22 -4.66
CA PRO A 59 21.72 -21.43 -4.75
C PRO A 59 21.96 -19.91 -4.86
N ASP A 60 23.10 -19.44 -4.37
CA ASP A 60 23.55 -18.05 -4.39
C ASP A 60 24.45 -17.72 -5.59
N SER A 61 24.64 -18.65 -6.54
CA SER A 61 25.43 -18.38 -7.72
C SER A 61 24.85 -17.27 -8.60
N PRO A 62 25.68 -16.31 -9.06
CA PRO A 62 25.26 -15.29 -10.01
C PRO A 62 24.69 -15.85 -11.33
N THR A 63 25.06 -17.07 -11.71
CA THR A 63 24.53 -17.76 -12.90
C THR A 63 23.06 -18.16 -12.74
N GLN A 64 22.57 -18.27 -11.50
CA GLN A 64 21.18 -18.62 -11.19
C GLN A 64 20.23 -17.40 -11.13
N ARG A 65 20.75 -16.19 -11.41
CA ARG A 65 19.93 -14.97 -11.40
C ARG A 65 18.85 -14.93 -12.50
N VAL A 66 19.13 -15.56 -13.65
CA VAL A 66 18.24 -15.60 -14.82
C VAL A 66 17.79 -17.03 -15.08
N GLY A 67 17.31 -17.72 -14.05
CA GLY A 67 16.80 -19.09 -14.16
C GLY A 67 15.32 -19.12 -13.76
N GLY A 68 14.43 -19.42 -14.69
CA GLY A 68 13.02 -19.61 -14.41
C GLY A 68 12.22 -19.76 -15.70
N GLU A 69 11.26 -20.66 -15.71
CA GLU A 69 10.23 -20.74 -16.74
C GLU A 69 9.24 -19.60 -16.55
N ALA A 70 8.54 -19.21 -17.62
CA ALA A 70 7.47 -18.24 -17.52
C ALA A 70 6.35 -18.78 -16.63
N LEU A 71 5.91 -17.95 -15.65
CA LEU A 71 4.84 -18.30 -14.73
C LEU A 71 3.47 -18.10 -15.40
N GLU A 72 2.46 -18.85 -14.97
CA GLU A 72 1.08 -18.60 -15.38
C GLU A 72 0.45 -17.46 -14.57
N ALA A 73 0.82 -17.33 -13.29
CA ALA A 73 0.41 -16.26 -12.38
C ALA A 73 1.45 -16.12 -11.25
N PHE A 74 1.39 -15.01 -10.50
CA PHE A 74 2.19 -14.84 -9.30
C PHE A 74 1.48 -15.44 -8.08
N ASP A 75 2.21 -16.23 -7.30
CA ASP A 75 1.73 -16.68 -5.99
C ASP A 75 1.60 -15.51 -5.03
N SER A 76 0.68 -15.64 -4.08
CA SER A 76 0.50 -14.67 -3.00
C SER A 76 1.44 -14.97 -1.84
N VAL A 77 2.08 -13.93 -1.29
CA VAL A 77 2.92 -13.98 -0.09
C VAL A 77 2.27 -13.14 1.01
N ILE A 78 2.03 -13.75 2.17
CA ILE A 78 1.59 -13.04 3.37
C ILE A 78 2.82 -12.45 4.04
N HIS A 79 2.82 -11.12 4.26
CA HIS A 79 3.90 -10.44 4.96
C HIS A 79 3.92 -10.83 6.45
N ARG A 80 5.08 -11.24 6.96
CA ARG A 80 5.27 -11.56 8.39
C ARG A 80 5.02 -10.33 9.27
N GLN A 81 5.39 -9.15 8.76
CA GLN A 81 5.07 -7.86 9.35
C GLN A 81 4.46 -6.96 8.28
N ALA A 82 3.31 -6.32 8.56
CA ALA A 82 2.61 -5.48 7.60
C ALA A 82 3.49 -4.37 7.00
N MET A 83 3.37 -4.15 5.69
CA MET A 83 4.01 -3.06 4.95
C MET A 83 3.05 -1.87 4.87
N LEU A 84 2.92 -1.14 5.97
CA LEU A 84 1.96 -0.03 6.07
C LEU A 84 2.37 1.16 5.19
N SER A 85 1.38 1.96 4.80
CA SER A 85 1.60 3.25 4.15
C SER A 85 2.06 4.29 5.17
N LEU A 86 2.54 5.43 4.69
CA LEU A 86 2.84 6.60 5.52
C LEU A 86 1.71 7.63 5.39
N ASN A 87 1.45 8.37 6.47
CA ASN A 87 0.69 9.60 6.37
C ASN A 87 1.49 10.64 5.58
N ASN A 88 0.80 11.55 4.89
CA ASN A 88 1.44 12.60 4.12
C ASN A 88 1.35 13.94 4.85
N ALA A 89 2.37 14.77 4.66
CA ALA A 89 2.35 16.20 4.89
C ALA A 89 2.70 16.90 3.57
N PHE A 90 2.08 18.05 3.31
CA PHE A 90 2.30 18.88 2.14
C PHE A 90 2.73 20.29 2.52
N GLU A 91 2.34 20.74 3.71
CA GLU A 91 2.57 22.08 4.22
C GLU A 91 3.39 22.05 5.51
N GLU A 92 4.08 23.15 5.79
CA GLU A 92 4.92 23.28 6.97
C GLU A 92 4.14 23.13 8.28
N ASP A 93 2.93 23.67 8.36
CA ASP A 93 2.07 23.59 9.55
C ASP A 93 1.74 22.13 9.91
N GLU A 94 1.58 21.25 8.92
CA GLU A 94 1.34 19.83 9.15
C GLU A 94 2.58 19.14 9.74
N LEU A 95 3.78 19.58 9.33
CA LEU A 95 5.05 19.09 9.89
C LEU A 95 5.25 19.56 11.33
N ILE A 96 4.94 20.82 11.62
CA ILE A 96 4.97 21.38 12.98
C ILE A 96 4.00 20.62 13.87
N ALA A 97 2.79 20.35 13.39
CA ALA A 97 1.78 19.59 14.14
C ALA A 97 2.23 18.14 14.40
N PHE A 98 2.91 17.51 13.43
CA PHE A 98 3.49 16.17 13.58
C PHE A 98 4.55 16.14 14.69
N ASP A 99 5.54 17.05 14.67
CA ASP A 99 6.62 17.11 15.67
C ASP A 99 6.05 17.41 17.07
N LYS A 100 5.12 18.39 17.15
CA LYS A 100 4.46 18.73 18.42
C LYS A 100 3.74 17.53 19.02
N ARG A 101 2.95 16.83 18.23
CA ARG A 101 2.21 15.63 18.68
C ARG A 101 3.18 14.56 19.21
N ILE A 102 4.32 14.34 18.55
CA ILE A 102 5.32 13.38 19.00
C ILE A 102 5.92 13.81 20.32
N LYS A 103 6.29 15.08 20.47
CA LYS A 103 6.80 15.65 21.74
C LYS A 103 5.81 15.49 22.88
N ASP A 104 4.54 15.80 22.61
CA ASP A 104 3.46 15.70 23.61
C ASP A 104 3.22 14.23 24.01
N ASP A 105 3.25 13.28 23.02
CA ASP A 105 2.99 11.86 23.26
C ASP A 105 4.11 11.17 24.07
N ILE A 106 5.38 11.56 23.88
CA ILE A 106 6.55 10.93 24.53
C ILE A 106 7.18 11.78 25.64
N GLY A 107 6.72 13.02 25.82
CA GLY A 107 7.16 13.90 26.94
C GLY A 107 8.59 14.40 26.83
N ILE A 108 9.07 14.73 25.63
CA ILE A 108 10.42 15.28 25.40
C ILE A 108 10.36 16.61 24.65
N ASP A 109 11.36 17.46 24.86
CA ASP A 109 11.43 18.79 24.24
C ASP A 109 11.97 18.75 22.80
N GLU A 110 12.85 17.82 22.46
CA GLU A 110 13.47 17.70 21.16
C GLU A 110 13.51 16.25 20.69
N VAL A 111 13.01 16.01 19.47
CA VAL A 111 12.98 14.68 18.84
C VAL A 111 14.10 14.56 17.83
N GLU A 112 14.82 13.43 17.83
CA GLU A 112 15.73 13.05 16.76
C GLU A 112 14.99 12.22 15.71
N TYR A 113 15.15 12.60 14.45
CA TYR A 113 14.54 11.95 13.30
C TYR A 113 15.58 11.35 12.35
N ALA A 114 15.38 10.14 11.93
CA ALA A 114 16.00 9.62 10.73
C ALA A 114 15.26 10.16 9.52
N VAL A 115 16.00 10.66 8.53
CA VAL A 115 15.46 11.32 7.35
C VAL A 115 16.04 10.70 6.08
N GLU A 116 15.20 10.50 5.09
CA GLU A 116 15.57 9.83 3.84
C GLU A 116 14.75 10.35 2.65
N PRO A 117 15.23 10.26 1.39
CA PRO A 117 14.43 10.54 0.22
C PRO A 117 13.23 9.59 0.14
N LYS A 118 12.09 10.09 -0.29
CA LYS A 118 10.94 9.25 -0.63
C LYS A 118 11.05 8.79 -2.08
N PHE A 119 11.51 7.58 -2.25
CA PHE A 119 11.65 6.99 -3.57
C PHE A 119 10.31 6.85 -4.29
N ASP A 120 10.29 7.13 -5.59
CA ASP A 120 9.12 6.94 -6.44
C ASP A 120 9.30 5.69 -7.32
N GLY A 121 9.02 4.52 -6.73
CA GLY A 121 9.19 3.21 -7.34
C GLY A 121 8.13 2.19 -6.94
N LEU A 122 8.55 0.94 -6.79
CA LEU A 122 7.72 -0.17 -6.32
C LEU A 122 8.29 -0.76 -5.03
N ALA A 123 7.54 -0.62 -3.94
CA ALA A 123 7.92 -1.13 -2.64
C ALA A 123 7.91 -2.66 -2.61
N ILE A 124 8.99 -3.24 -2.10
CA ILE A 124 9.19 -4.68 -1.98
C ILE A 124 9.76 -5.08 -0.62
N THR A 125 9.61 -6.35 -0.29
CA THR A 125 10.32 -7.02 0.80
C THR A 125 11.23 -8.10 0.24
N LEU A 126 12.48 -8.14 0.69
CA LEU A 126 13.45 -9.22 0.44
C LEU A 126 13.60 -10.05 1.70
N THR A 127 13.48 -11.36 1.59
CA THR A 127 13.72 -12.30 2.70
C THR A 127 15.01 -13.06 2.47
N TYR A 128 15.91 -12.95 3.45
CA TYR A 128 17.16 -13.73 3.49
C TYR A 128 17.07 -14.75 4.62
N GLU A 129 17.44 -16.00 4.31
CA GLU A 129 17.60 -17.06 5.29
C GLU A 129 19.07 -17.48 5.35
N ASN A 130 19.67 -17.42 6.54
CA ASN A 130 21.10 -17.66 6.74
C ASN A 130 21.99 -16.86 5.77
N GLY A 131 21.54 -15.64 5.46
CA GLY A 131 22.19 -14.73 4.53
C GLY A 131 21.96 -14.98 3.04
N ILE A 132 21.19 -15.99 2.65
CA ILE A 132 20.83 -16.30 1.25
C ILE A 132 19.48 -15.70 0.91
N PHE A 133 19.34 -15.02 -0.23
CA PHE A 133 18.09 -14.49 -0.73
C PHE A 133 17.15 -15.61 -1.17
N VAL A 134 16.06 -15.81 -0.46
CA VAL A 134 15.11 -16.92 -0.69
C VAL A 134 13.76 -16.47 -1.23
N GLN A 135 13.26 -15.28 -0.86
CA GLN A 135 11.94 -14.81 -1.27
C GLN A 135 11.91 -13.30 -1.41
N GLY A 136 11.19 -12.82 -2.43
CA GLY A 136 10.87 -11.42 -2.59
C GLY A 136 9.41 -11.20 -2.95
N ALA A 137 8.79 -10.20 -2.32
CA ALA A 137 7.37 -9.91 -2.52
C ALA A 137 7.10 -8.42 -2.71
N THR A 138 6.11 -8.09 -3.54
CA THR A 138 5.58 -6.71 -3.64
C THR A 138 4.80 -6.36 -2.37
N ARG A 139 4.66 -5.06 -2.08
CA ARG A 139 3.86 -4.59 -0.93
C ARG A 139 2.41 -5.08 -0.99
N GLY A 140 1.81 -5.14 -2.19
CA GLY A 140 0.40 -5.46 -2.36
C GLY A 140 -0.51 -4.50 -1.58
N ASP A 141 -1.43 -5.07 -0.79
CA ASP A 141 -2.33 -4.32 0.09
C ASP A 141 -1.70 -3.97 1.46
N GLY A 142 -0.44 -4.34 1.66
CA GLY A 142 0.30 -4.18 2.90
C GLY A 142 0.32 -5.42 3.79
N TYR A 143 -0.60 -6.35 3.59
CA TYR A 143 -0.65 -7.64 4.30
C TYR A 143 -0.29 -8.81 3.41
N THR A 144 -0.65 -8.72 2.12
CA THR A 144 -0.39 -9.74 1.11
C THR A 144 0.19 -9.09 -0.14
N GLY A 145 1.29 -9.64 -0.64
CA GLY A 145 1.97 -9.21 -1.86
C GLY A 145 2.06 -10.32 -2.91
N GLU A 146 2.57 -10.00 -4.08
CA GLU A 146 2.88 -10.96 -5.15
C GLU A 146 4.30 -11.47 -4.99
N ASN A 147 4.50 -12.79 -5.15
CA ASN A 147 5.82 -13.40 -5.14
C ASN A 147 6.56 -13.08 -6.45
N VAL A 148 7.49 -12.17 -6.37
CA VAL A 148 8.32 -11.73 -7.51
C VAL A 148 9.79 -12.14 -7.36
N THR A 149 10.07 -13.21 -6.63
CA THR A 149 11.41 -13.67 -6.27
C THR A 149 12.30 -13.85 -7.50
N HIS A 150 11.81 -14.54 -8.54
CA HIS A 150 12.58 -14.79 -9.76
C HIS A 150 12.95 -13.50 -10.49
N ASN A 151 12.03 -12.55 -10.52
CA ASN A 151 12.24 -11.24 -11.13
C ASN A 151 13.26 -10.42 -10.32
N LEU A 152 13.14 -10.38 -9.00
CA LEU A 152 14.07 -9.67 -8.12
C LEU A 152 15.49 -10.24 -8.17
N LYS A 153 15.67 -11.54 -8.37
CA LYS A 153 16.99 -12.17 -8.57
C LYS A 153 17.72 -11.64 -9.81
N THR A 154 16.99 -11.12 -10.82
CA THR A 154 17.60 -10.54 -12.02
C THR A 154 18.19 -9.14 -11.77
N ILE A 155 17.79 -8.46 -10.69
CA ILE A 155 18.27 -7.12 -10.33
C ILE A 155 19.65 -7.25 -9.67
N ARG A 156 20.70 -6.83 -10.38
CA ARG A 156 22.09 -7.05 -9.95
C ARG A 156 22.49 -6.29 -8.69
N SER A 157 21.84 -5.14 -8.40
CA SER A 157 22.05 -4.41 -7.15
C SER A 157 21.49 -5.13 -5.91
N ILE A 158 20.67 -6.17 -6.07
CA ILE A 158 20.21 -7.03 -4.95
C ILE A 158 21.21 -8.17 -4.76
N PRO A 159 21.91 -8.26 -3.61
CA PRO A 159 22.82 -9.35 -3.35
C PRO A 159 22.04 -10.67 -3.18
N THR A 160 22.46 -11.73 -3.87
CA THR A 160 21.93 -13.09 -3.66
C THR A 160 22.35 -13.66 -2.32
N LYS A 161 23.43 -13.10 -1.74
CA LYS A 161 23.96 -13.44 -0.43
C LYS A 161 24.46 -12.19 0.29
N LEU A 162 24.09 -12.06 1.55
CA LEU A 162 24.56 -10.96 2.41
C LEU A 162 26.07 -11.12 2.70
N ASN A 163 26.80 -10.02 2.59
CA ASN A 163 28.23 -9.99 2.91
C ASN A 163 28.43 -9.83 4.42
N HIS A 164 28.26 -10.90 5.17
CA HIS A 164 28.47 -10.90 6.62
C HIS A 164 28.94 -12.29 7.10
N PRO A 165 29.93 -12.38 8.00
CA PRO A 165 30.46 -13.68 8.47
C PRO A 165 29.42 -14.49 9.25
N ASN A 166 28.53 -13.83 9.98
CA ASN A 166 27.44 -14.44 10.77
C ASN A 166 26.11 -13.75 10.44
N PRO A 167 25.51 -14.01 9.26
CA PRO A 167 24.25 -13.40 8.89
C PRO A 167 23.13 -13.89 9.81
N PRO A 168 22.07 -13.09 10.03
CA PRO A 168 20.88 -13.54 10.74
C PRO A 168 20.29 -14.81 10.12
N LYS A 169 19.67 -15.66 10.96
CA LYS A 169 18.95 -16.83 10.49
C LYS A 169 17.79 -16.44 9.56
N LEU A 170 17.10 -15.37 9.90
CA LEU A 170 16.05 -14.75 9.10
C LEU A 170 16.27 -13.24 9.10
N LEU A 171 16.21 -12.61 7.92
CA LEU A 171 16.24 -11.15 7.76
C LEU A 171 15.26 -10.75 6.66
N GLU A 172 14.31 -9.89 6.99
CA GLU A 172 13.48 -9.20 6.01
C GLU A 172 13.99 -7.78 5.81
N VAL A 173 14.31 -7.44 4.55
CA VAL A 173 14.76 -6.10 4.13
C VAL A 173 13.63 -5.45 3.35
N ARG A 174 13.31 -4.20 3.68
CA ARG A 174 12.35 -3.37 2.95
C ARG A 174 13.06 -2.36 2.09
N GLY A 175 12.58 -2.19 0.87
CA GLY A 175 13.19 -1.25 -0.06
C GLY A 175 12.27 -0.95 -1.24
N GLU A 176 12.82 -0.17 -2.16
CA GLU A 176 12.13 0.27 -3.37
C GLU A 176 12.91 -0.19 -4.60
N VAL A 177 12.20 -0.77 -5.57
CA VAL A 177 12.73 -1.04 -6.91
C VAL A 177 12.41 0.16 -7.79
N LEU A 178 13.43 0.67 -8.47
CA LEU A 178 13.40 1.86 -9.29
C LEU A 178 13.93 1.57 -10.70
N MET A 179 13.61 2.48 -11.63
CA MET A 179 14.32 2.63 -12.89
C MET A 179 14.98 4.00 -12.91
N LEU A 180 16.27 4.08 -13.22
CA LEU A 180 16.98 5.33 -13.31
C LEU A 180 16.47 6.15 -14.52
N LYS A 181 16.51 7.48 -14.42
CA LYS A 181 16.01 8.40 -15.47
C LYS A 181 16.62 8.10 -16.84
N LYS A 182 17.94 7.94 -16.90
CA LYS A 182 18.67 7.59 -18.14
C LYS A 182 18.20 6.27 -18.74
N ASP A 183 18.01 5.26 -17.90
CA ASP A 183 17.58 3.93 -18.32
C ASP A 183 16.12 3.92 -18.81
N PHE A 184 15.28 4.71 -18.17
CA PHE A 184 13.90 4.92 -18.60
C PHE A 184 13.82 5.55 -19.99
N GLU A 185 14.64 6.57 -20.26
CA GLU A 185 14.72 7.20 -21.59
C GLU A 185 15.15 6.20 -22.66
N LEU A 186 16.21 5.42 -22.41
CA LEU A 186 16.70 4.38 -23.30
C LEU A 186 15.65 3.28 -23.54
N LEU A 187 14.95 2.87 -22.49
CA LEU A 187 13.87 1.89 -22.61
C LEU A 187 12.74 2.40 -23.50
N ASN A 188 12.31 3.64 -23.31
CA ASN A 188 11.23 4.23 -24.12
C ASN A 188 11.63 4.45 -25.57
N GLN A 189 12.88 4.82 -25.86
CA GLN A 189 13.41 4.87 -27.23
C GLN A 189 13.37 3.49 -27.90
N LYS A 190 13.73 2.42 -27.16
CA LYS A 190 13.65 1.04 -27.65
C LYS A 190 12.19 0.62 -27.92
N GLN A 191 11.27 0.91 -27.00
CA GLN A 191 9.83 0.62 -27.17
C GLN A 191 9.29 1.30 -28.44
N GLU A 192 9.63 2.57 -28.65
CA GLU A 192 9.23 3.33 -29.83
C GLU A 192 9.79 2.72 -31.12
N SER A 193 11.05 2.30 -31.13
CA SER A 193 11.68 1.66 -32.30
C SER A 193 11.03 0.31 -32.65
N LEU A 194 10.42 -0.37 -31.69
CA LEU A 194 9.69 -1.63 -31.86
C LEU A 194 8.19 -1.44 -32.13
N GLY A 195 7.72 -0.18 -32.17
CA GLY A 195 6.28 0.12 -32.31
C GLY A 195 5.45 -0.23 -31.06
N GLU A 196 6.11 -0.41 -29.90
CA GLU A 196 5.46 -0.74 -28.64
C GLU A 196 5.09 0.53 -27.86
N LYS A 197 4.15 0.40 -26.92
CA LYS A 197 3.71 1.52 -26.11
C LYS A 197 4.78 1.95 -25.12
N LYS A 198 5.13 3.25 -25.13
CA LYS A 198 6.04 3.83 -24.13
C LYS A 198 5.45 3.79 -22.73
N PHE A 199 6.32 3.65 -21.74
CA PHE A 199 5.95 3.83 -20.34
C PHE A 199 5.76 5.31 -20.02
N ALA A 200 4.82 5.62 -19.15
CA ALA A 200 4.45 6.99 -18.82
C ALA A 200 5.51 7.69 -17.93
N ASN A 201 6.11 6.96 -16.99
CA ASN A 201 7.13 7.46 -16.07
C ASN A 201 8.02 6.32 -15.56
N PRO A 202 9.16 6.62 -14.90
CA PRO A 202 10.08 5.61 -14.35
C PRO A 202 9.42 4.64 -13.36
N ARG A 203 8.50 5.11 -12.52
CA ARG A 203 7.75 4.27 -11.57
C ARG A 203 6.92 3.20 -12.30
N ASN A 204 6.13 3.60 -13.31
CA ASN A 204 5.33 2.67 -14.08
C ASN A 204 6.21 1.70 -14.89
N ALA A 205 7.36 2.17 -15.38
CA ALA A 205 8.34 1.32 -16.05
C ALA A 205 8.95 0.30 -15.10
N ALA A 206 9.32 0.70 -13.88
CA ALA A 206 9.83 -0.21 -12.85
C ALA A 206 8.78 -1.25 -12.44
N ALA A 207 7.56 -0.81 -12.12
CA ALA A 207 6.47 -1.69 -11.71
C ALA A 207 6.08 -2.68 -12.83
N GLY A 208 5.92 -2.19 -14.07
CA GLY A 208 5.61 -3.03 -15.23
C GLY A 208 6.73 -4.00 -15.59
N SER A 209 7.99 -3.60 -15.40
CA SER A 209 9.15 -4.46 -15.66
C SER A 209 9.35 -5.53 -14.58
N LEU A 210 9.10 -5.21 -13.30
CA LEU A 210 9.22 -6.18 -12.21
C LEU A 210 8.08 -7.20 -12.22
N ARG A 211 6.89 -6.85 -12.69
CA ARG A 211 5.70 -7.73 -12.70
C ARG A 211 5.51 -8.44 -14.04
N GLN A 212 6.60 -8.93 -14.64
CA GLN A 212 6.57 -9.79 -15.82
C GLN A 212 6.46 -11.25 -15.39
N LEU A 213 5.58 -12.01 -15.99
CA LEU A 213 5.45 -13.45 -15.72
C LEU A 213 6.69 -14.24 -16.16
N ASP A 214 7.40 -13.75 -17.18
CA ASP A 214 8.68 -14.29 -17.62
C ASP A 214 9.84 -13.45 -17.03
N PRO A 215 10.63 -13.98 -16.09
CA PRO A 215 11.75 -13.26 -15.48
C PRO A 215 12.86 -12.90 -16.48
N ARG A 216 12.93 -13.57 -17.65
CA ARG A 216 13.87 -13.22 -18.71
C ARG A 216 13.58 -11.85 -19.30
N ILE A 217 12.31 -11.45 -19.35
CA ILE A 217 11.91 -10.10 -19.77
C ILE A 217 12.41 -9.09 -18.72
N THR A 218 12.20 -9.35 -17.43
CA THR A 218 12.70 -8.51 -16.33
C THR A 218 14.22 -8.36 -16.39
N ALA A 219 14.95 -9.43 -16.70
CA ALA A 219 16.41 -9.42 -16.82
C ALA A 219 16.93 -8.47 -17.92
N THR A 220 16.10 -8.15 -18.93
CA THR A 220 16.45 -7.16 -19.98
C THR A 220 16.13 -5.71 -19.58
N ARG A 221 15.55 -5.51 -18.40
CA ARG A 221 15.14 -4.20 -17.90
C ARG A 221 16.14 -3.68 -16.86
N PRO A 222 16.68 -2.48 -17.02
CA PRO A 222 17.67 -1.92 -16.09
C PRO A 222 17.00 -1.42 -14.83
N LEU A 223 16.70 -2.34 -13.91
CA LEU A 223 16.13 -2.05 -12.60
C LEU A 223 17.24 -1.92 -11.55
N THR A 224 17.02 -1.04 -10.59
CA THR A 224 17.86 -0.88 -9.41
C THR A 224 17.03 -0.97 -8.14
N PHE A 225 17.70 -1.15 -7.00
CA PHE A 225 17.06 -1.31 -5.69
C PHE A 225 17.73 -0.43 -4.65
N PHE A 226 16.94 0.18 -3.77
CA PHE A 226 17.42 0.86 -2.56
C PHE A 226 16.69 0.34 -1.33
N SER A 227 17.45 -0.02 -0.31
CA SER A 227 16.89 -0.45 0.99
C SER A 227 16.70 0.75 1.91
N TYR A 228 15.60 0.74 2.69
CA TYR A 228 15.25 1.81 3.62
C TYR A 228 14.77 1.30 4.99
N GLY A 229 14.83 0.01 5.25
CA GLY A 229 14.43 -0.52 6.55
C GLY A 229 14.42 -2.03 6.63
N LEU A 230 14.10 -2.51 7.81
CA LEU A 230 13.96 -3.92 8.12
C LEU A 230 12.50 -4.27 8.44
N GLY A 231 12.12 -5.49 8.14
CA GLY A 231 10.98 -6.20 8.71
C GLY A 231 11.44 -7.08 9.87
N VAL A 232 11.04 -8.37 9.82
CA VAL A 232 11.42 -9.35 10.84
C VAL A 232 12.91 -9.69 10.75
N CYS A 233 13.56 -9.83 11.91
CA CYS A 233 14.94 -10.29 12.02
C CYS A 233 15.08 -11.31 13.17
N GLU A 234 15.69 -12.47 12.89
CA GLU A 234 15.94 -13.54 13.87
C GLU A 234 17.40 -13.99 13.85
N PRO A 235 18.10 -13.94 15.00
CA PRO A 235 17.69 -13.33 16.28
C PRO A 235 17.57 -11.81 16.18
N ASN A 236 16.78 -11.21 17.07
CA ASN A 236 16.65 -9.75 17.13
C ASN A 236 18.03 -9.11 17.37
N LEU A 237 18.42 -8.22 16.47
CA LEU A 237 19.74 -7.58 16.47
C LEU A 237 19.92 -6.50 17.54
N LYS A 238 18.91 -6.26 18.38
CA LYS A 238 18.92 -5.25 19.49
C LYS A 238 19.33 -3.84 19.01
N LEU A 239 19.00 -3.49 17.76
CA LEU A 239 19.20 -2.15 17.25
C LEU A 239 18.35 -1.16 18.06
N LYS A 240 18.91 0.02 18.32
CA LYS A 240 18.24 1.07 19.11
C LYS A 240 17.63 2.16 18.25
N THR A 241 18.17 2.36 17.05
CA THR A 241 17.78 3.46 16.17
C THR A 241 17.59 3.01 14.73
N HIS A 242 16.80 3.79 13.99
CA HIS A 242 16.66 3.60 12.54
C HIS A 242 17.98 3.86 11.79
N THR A 243 18.77 4.81 12.24
CA THR A 243 20.10 5.09 11.68
C THR A 243 21.04 3.88 11.79
N GLU A 244 21.01 3.16 12.91
CA GLU A 244 21.75 1.88 13.05
C GLU A 244 21.27 0.84 12.04
N THR A 245 19.97 0.80 11.74
CA THR A 245 19.43 -0.08 10.69
C THR A 245 20.03 0.24 9.32
N ILE A 246 20.07 1.52 8.93
CA ILE A 246 20.65 1.93 7.63
C ILE A 246 22.13 1.57 7.56
N GLN A 247 22.88 1.77 8.64
CA GLN A 247 24.29 1.38 8.73
C GLN A 247 24.47 -0.13 8.58
N LEU A 248 23.62 -0.93 9.20
CA LEU A 248 23.64 -2.39 9.10
C LEU A 248 23.34 -2.87 7.67
N LEU A 249 22.34 -2.28 7.01
CA LEU A 249 22.02 -2.58 5.62
C LEU A 249 23.22 -2.33 4.71
N LYS A 250 23.95 -1.23 4.91
CA LYS A 250 25.20 -0.94 4.22
C LYS A 250 26.28 -1.99 4.48
N GLN A 251 26.42 -2.46 5.72
CA GLN A 251 27.38 -3.53 6.07
C GLN A 251 27.05 -4.86 5.39
N PHE A 252 25.78 -5.12 5.11
CA PHE A 252 25.32 -6.28 4.33
C PHE A 252 25.47 -6.13 2.82
N ASN A 253 26.07 -5.03 2.34
CA ASN A 253 26.17 -4.65 0.92
C ASN A 253 24.82 -4.43 0.23
N LEU A 254 23.80 -4.06 1.00
CA LEU A 254 22.52 -3.64 0.43
C LEU A 254 22.62 -2.16 0.05
N PRO A 255 22.15 -1.77 -1.15
CA PRO A 255 22.13 -0.38 -1.56
C PRO A 255 21.27 0.47 -0.63
N ILE A 256 21.79 1.60 -0.20
CA ILE A 256 21.11 2.63 0.58
C ILE A 256 21.25 3.98 -0.09
N SER A 257 20.41 4.95 0.27
CA SER A 257 20.59 6.33 -0.19
C SER A 257 21.71 7.03 0.57
N ASP A 258 22.62 7.68 -0.16
CA ASP A 258 23.65 8.54 0.45
C ASP A 258 23.07 9.85 1.04
N LEU A 259 21.81 10.16 0.75
CA LEU A 259 21.10 11.29 1.34
C LEU A 259 20.48 10.96 2.71
N SER A 260 20.45 9.68 3.12
CA SER A 260 19.93 9.30 4.44
C SER A 260 20.77 9.92 5.55
N ALA A 261 20.11 10.55 6.53
CA ALA A 261 20.76 11.26 7.61
C ALA A 261 19.93 11.20 8.91
N SER A 262 20.45 11.81 9.98
CA SER A 262 19.74 12.07 11.22
C SER A 262 19.73 13.58 11.48
N VAL A 263 18.57 14.11 11.89
CA VAL A 263 18.37 15.53 12.18
C VAL A 263 17.53 15.69 13.46
N LYS A 264 17.54 16.89 14.06
CA LYS A 264 16.80 17.18 15.27
C LYS A 264 15.74 18.25 15.05
N GLY A 265 14.55 18.02 15.60
CA GLY A 265 13.43 18.94 15.63
C GLY A 265 12.95 19.39 14.25
N VAL A 266 11.92 20.25 14.21
CA VAL A 266 11.29 20.74 12.98
C VAL A 266 12.28 21.46 12.06
N ASN A 267 13.17 22.29 12.59
CA ASN A 267 14.15 23.04 11.78
C ASN A 267 15.09 22.09 11.02
N GLY A 268 15.49 20.97 11.63
CA GLY A 268 16.28 19.92 10.99
C GLY A 268 15.53 19.24 9.87
N LEU A 269 14.24 18.92 10.09
CA LEU A 269 13.37 18.33 9.08
C LEU A 269 13.21 19.25 7.87
N GLN A 270 12.96 20.53 8.10
CA GLN A 270 12.77 21.54 7.05
C GLN A 270 14.06 21.78 6.25
N SER A 271 15.19 21.92 6.92
CA SER A 271 16.49 22.06 6.26
C SER A 271 16.82 20.86 5.36
N PHE A 272 16.47 19.65 5.78
CA PHE A 272 16.64 18.44 4.97
C PHE A 272 15.71 18.45 3.76
N TYR A 273 14.44 18.82 3.93
CA TYR A 273 13.47 18.95 2.83
C TYR A 273 13.98 19.91 1.75
N GLU A 274 14.38 21.11 2.13
CA GLU A 274 14.90 22.12 1.19
C GLU A 274 16.17 21.64 0.46
N LYS A 275 17.07 20.97 1.18
CA LYS A 275 18.27 20.37 0.59
C LYS A 275 17.91 19.36 -0.49
N VAL A 276 17.03 18.42 -0.17
CA VAL A 276 16.67 17.34 -1.11
C VAL A 276 15.82 17.86 -2.26
N LEU A 277 14.95 18.84 -2.02
CA LEU A 277 14.19 19.52 -3.07
C LEU A 277 15.10 20.17 -4.11
N LYS A 278 16.16 20.85 -3.68
CA LYS A 278 17.16 21.46 -4.58
C LYS A 278 17.94 20.41 -5.40
N LEU A 279 18.12 19.22 -4.85
CA LEU A 279 18.85 18.14 -5.53
C LEU A 279 17.95 17.29 -6.44
N ARG A 280 16.62 17.39 -6.32
CA ARG A 280 15.63 16.52 -6.99
C ARG A 280 15.90 16.31 -8.47
N ASP A 281 16.12 17.38 -9.21
CA ASP A 281 16.29 17.30 -10.66
C ASP A 281 17.63 16.68 -11.06
N SER A 282 18.66 16.83 -10.23
CA SER A 282 20.00 16.28 -10.46
C SER A 282 20.15 14.81 -10.07
N LEU A 283 19.21 14.26 -9.31
CA LEU A 283 19.25 12.85 -8.94
C LEU A 283 19.02 11.95 -10.15
N ALA A 284 19.73 10.84 -10.17
CA ALA A 284 19.59 9.82 -11.22
C ALA A 284 18.24 9.08 -11.19
N TYR A 285 17.46 9.21 -10.12
CA TYR A 285 16.17 8.58 -9.89
C TYR A 285 15.13 9.60 -9.44
N ASP A 286 13.85 9.23 -9.56
CA ASP A 286 12.76 10.09 -9.13
C ASP A 286 12.43 9.92 -7.64
N ILE A 287 12.09 11.06 -7.03
CA ILE A 287 11.59 11.14 -5.64
C ILE A 287 10.37 12.07 -5.60
N ASP A 288 9.38 11.73 -4.79
CA ASP A 288 8.14 12.50 -4.64
C ASP A 288 8.06 13.27 -3.31
N GLY A 289 9.15 13.24 -2.52
CA GLY A 289 9.25 13.88 -1.22
C GLY A 289 10.42 13.36 -0.40
N VAL A 290 10.28 13.50 0.89
CA VAL A 290 11.18 12.95 1.91
C VAL A 290 10.38 12.20 2.97
N VAL A 291 11.01 11.27 3.66
CA VAL A 291 10.40 10.51 4.76
C VAL A 291 11.11 10.86 6.06
N TYR A 292 10.34 11.10 7.09
CA TYR A 292 10.81 11.32 8.44
C TYR A 292 10.32 10.19 9.33
N LYS A 293 11.22 9.65 10.14
CA LYS A 293 10.94 8.59 11.11
C LYS A 293 11.57 8.99 12.46
N VAL A 294 10.84 8.88 13.55
CA VAL A 294 11.46 9.02 14.88
C VAL A 294 12.62 8.05 14.98
N ASN A 295 13.83 8.50 15.26
CA ASN A 295 15.03 7.67 15.15
C ASN A 295 15.08 6.55 16.18
N SER A 296 14.62 6.78 17.40
CA SER A 296 14.61 5.80 18.50
C SER A 296 13.50 4.75 18.34
N PHE A 297 13.84 3.46 18.33
CA PHE A 297 12.87 2.36 18.29
C PHE A 297 12.03 2.27 19.57
N ASN A 298 12.55 2.67 20.72
CA ASN A 298 11.76 2.72 21.93
C ASN A 298 10.61 3.72 21.78
N TYR A 299 10.87 4.90 21.25
CA TYR A 299 9.83 5.90 20.98
C TYR A 299 8.89 5.48 19.85
N GLN A 300 9.39 4.79 18.81
CA GLN A 300 8.52 4.23 17.78
C GLN A 300 7.51 3.23 18.36
N ASN A 301 7.97 2.35 19.26
CA ASN A 301 7.11 1.38 19.95
C ASN A 301 6.09 2.06 20.87
N GLU A 302 6.48 3.13 21.55
CA GLU A 302 5.59 3.91 22.41
C GLU A 302 4.49 4.63 21.61
N LEU A 303 4.86 5.28 20.51
CA LEU A 303 3.95 5.98 19.60
C LEU A 303 2.99 5.04 18.87
N GLY A 304 3.45 3.84 18.51
CA GLY A 304 2.65 2.78 17.92
C GLY A 304 2.14 3.14 16.51
N PHE A 305 0.98 2.58 16.18
CA PHE A 305 0.40 2.62 14.83
C PHE A 305 -1.06 3.06 14.89
N VAL A 306 -1.56 3.61 13.78
CA VAL A 306 -2.97 3.68 13.43
C VAL A 306 -3.28 2.61 12.37
N SER A 307 -4.56 2.41 12.01
CA SER A 307 -4.98 1.28 11.16
C SER A 307 -4.18 1.10 9.86
N ARG A 308 -3.60 2.15 9.30
CA ARG A 308 -2.89 2.10 8.01
C ARG A 308 -1.51 2.73 8.00
N ALA A 309 -1.07 3.36 9.09
CA ALA A 309 0.20 4.09 9.13
C ALA A 309 0.83 4.08 10.53
N PRO A 310 2.17 4.13 10.61
CA PRO A 310 2.86 4.37 11.86
C PRO A 310 2.63 5.81 12.34
N ARG A 311 2.47 6.01 13.66
CA ARG A 311 2.35 7.35 14.26
C ARG A 311 3.68 8.10 14.32
N TRP A 312 4.77 7.36 14.25
CA TRP A 312 6.15 7.85 14.39
C TRP A 312 6.83 8.19 13.04
N ALA A 313 6.11 8.07 11.91
CA ALA A 313 6.66 8.43 10.61
C ALA A 313 5.66 9.21 9.76
N ILE A 314 6.20 10.08 8.89
CA ILE A 314 5.42 10.88 7.95
C ILE A 314 6.21 11.06 6.65
N ALA A 315 5.51 11.11 5.52
CA ALA A 315 6.04 11.47 4.23
C ALA A 315 5.74 12.95 3.93
N HIS A 316 6.76 13.78 3.83
CA HIS A 316 6.64 15.19 3.43
C HIS A 316 6.86 15.28 1.93
N LYS A 317 5.77 15.47 1.19
CA LYS A 317 5.78 15.46 -0.26
C LYS A 317 6.22 16.80 -0.82
N PHE A 318 6.92 16.75 -1.95
CA PHE A 318 7.25 17.96 -2.72
C PHE A 318 5.99 18.55 -3.35
N PRO A 319 5.97 19.85 -3.63
CA PRO A 319 4.92 20.45 -4.43
C PRO A 319 4.76 19.68 -5.73
N ALA A 320 3.52 19.37 -6.08
CA ALA A 320 3.22 18.71 -7.34
C ALA A 320 3.57 19.67 -8.50
N GLU A 321 4.11 19.09 -9.58
CA GLU A 321 4.34 19.84 -10.80
C GLU A 321 3.03 20.42 -11.33
N GLU A 322 3.02 21.71 -11.68
CA GLU A 322 1.87 22.37 -12.28
C GLU A 322 2.14 22.64 -13.77
N ALA A 323 1.12 22.41 -14.58
CA ALA A 323 1.15 22.77 -16.00
C ALA A 323 -0.09 23.61 -16.36
N VAL A 324 0.06 24.43 -17.39
CA VAL A 324 -1.02 25.32 -17.83
C VAL A 324 -1.70 24.73 -19.06
N THR A 325 -3.03 24.67 -19.04
CA THR A 325 -3.83 24.19 -20.15
C THR A 325 -5.19 24.89 -20.24
N GLU A 326 -5.97 24.54 -21.27
CA GLU A 326 -7.30 25.08 -21.55
C GLU A 326 -8.39 24.06 -21.23
N ILE A 327 -9.50 24.50 -20.63
CA ILE A 327 -10.70 23.67 -20.45
C ILE A 327 -11.50 23.70 -21.75
N LEU A 328 -11.56 22.57 -22.42
CA LEU A 328 -12.31 22.40 -23.68
C LEU A 328 -13.80 22.16 -23.43
N ASP A 329 -14.12 21.41 -22.36
CA ASP A 329 -15.48 21.05 -21.97
C ASP A 329 -15.53 20.61 -20.51
N ILE A 330 -16.73 20.49 -19.92
CA ILE A 330 -16.97 19.92 -18.59
C ILE A 330 -18.07 18.87 -18.68
N ASP A 331 -17.72 17.63 -18.37
CA ASP A 331 -18.64 16.52 -18.26
C ASP A 331 -18.98 16.20 -16.81
N VAL A 332 -19.96 15.33 -16.59
CA VAL A 332 -20.22 14.74 -15.27
C VAL A 332 -20.08 13.22 -15.30
N GLN A 333 -19.48 12.68 -14.28
CA GLN A 333 -19.37 11.23 -14.06
C GLN A 333 -20.25 10.80 -12.89
N VAL A 334 -20.88 9.64 -13.02
CA VAL A 334 -21.72 9.04 -11.98
C VAL A 334 -20.93 7.95 -11.29
N GLY A 335 -20.60 8.17 -10.02
CA GLY A 335 -19.88 7.20 -9.20
C GLY A 335 -20.79 6.06 -8.68
N ARG A 336 -20.18 5.02 -8.10
CA ARG A 336 -20.87 3.82 -7.57
C ARG A 336 -21.96 4.15 -6.51
N THR A 337 -21.77 5.22 -5.75
CA THR A 337 -22.72 5.70 -4.73
C THR A 337 -23.72 6.72 -5.27
N GLY A 338 -23.77 6.86 -6.59
CA GLY A 338 -24.59 7.88 -7.28
C GLY A 338 -24.00 9.28 -7.24
N ALA A 339 -22.81 9.48 -6.64
CA ALA A 339 -22.17 10.79 -6.60
C ALA A 339 -21.91 11.32 -8.02
N ILE A 340 -22.31 12.55 -8.28
CA ILE A 340 -22.10 13.25 -9.55
C ILE A 340 -20.84 14.10 -9.39
N THR A 341 -19.81 13.75 -10.14
CA THR A 341 -18.53 14.44 -10.11
C THR A 341 -18.29 15.16 -11.42
N PRO A 342 -18.21 16.50 -11.43
CA PRO A 342 -17.84 17.24 -12.64
C PRO A 342 -16.35 16.99 -12.97
N VAL A 343 -16.06 16.82 -14.25
CA VAL A 343 -14.72 16.52 -14.80
C VAL A 343 -14.44 17.45 -15.96
N ALA A 344 -13.37 18.22 -15.86
CA ALA A 344 -12.91 19.07 -16.95
C ALA A 344 -12.23 18.25 -18.03
N ARG A 345 -12.63 18.43 -19.28
CA ARG A 345 -11.92 17.98 -20.48
C ARG A 345 -10.89 19.02 -20.86
N LEU A 346 -9.64 18.63 -20.88
CA LEU A 346 -8.53 19.54 -21.06
C LEU A 346 -7.89 19.38 -22.42
N LYS A 347 -7.37 20.47 -22.95
CA LYS A 347 -6.38 20.38 -24.01
C LYS A 347 -5.19 19.57 -23.48
N PRO A 348 -4.74 18.52 -24.20
CA PRO A 348 -3.71 17.63 -23.71
C PRO A 348 -2.48 18.40 -23.22
N VAL A 349 -2.06 18.14 -21.99
CA VAL A 349 -0.90 18.78 -21.37
C VAL A 349 -0.06 17.76 -20.64
N PHE A 350 1.27 17.89 -20.73
CA PHE A 350 2.19 17.03 -20.02
C PHE A 350 2.45 17.59 -18.62
N VAL A 351 2.22 16.79 -17.57
CA VAL A 351 2.46 17.18 -16.18
C VAL A 351 2.68 15.94 -15.30
N GLY A 352 3.69 15.98 -14.45
CA GLY A 352 4.05 14.90 -13.55
C GLY A 352 4.32 13.58 -14.31
N GLY A 353 5.01 13.64 -15.44
CA GLY A 353 5.42 12.47 -16.22
C GLY A 353 4.32 11.81 -17.07
N VAL A 354 3.12 12.40 -17.20
CA VAL A 354 2.03 11.85 -18.02
C VAL A 354 1.31 12.96 -18.81
N THR A 355 0.68 12.60 -19.93
CA THR A 355 -0.22 13.50 -20.64
C THR A 355 -1.61 13.45 -20.01
N VAL A 356 -2.06 14.58 -19.48
CA VAL A 356 -3.36 14.77 -18.84
C VAL A 356 -4.33 15.37 -19.84
N THR A 357 -5.50 14.74 -19.99
CA THR A 357 -6.62 15.19 -20.84
C THR A 357 -7.89 15.45 -20.04
N ASN A 358 -7.92 15.03 -18.78
CA ASN A 358 -9.07 15.21 -17.89
C ASN A 358 -8.58 15.53 -16.48
N ALA A 359 -9.31 16.39 -15.76
CA ALA A 359 -9.05 16.69 -14.36
C ALA A 359 -10.36 16.73 -13.57
N THR A 360 -10.31 16.23 -12.34
CA THR A 360 -11.50 16.31 -11.46
C THR A 360 -11.75 17.75 -11.01
N LEU A 361 -13.04 18.10 -10.93
CA LEU A 361 -13.51 19.33 -10.30
C LEU A 361 -14.09 19.07 -8.90
N HIS A 362 -13.92 17.84 -8.40
CA HIS A 362 -14.39 17.34 -7.10
C HIS A 362 -15.91 17.38 -6.93
N ASN A 363 -16.54 18.55 -6.87
CA ASN A 363 -17.97 18.78 -6.75
C ASN A 363 -18.36 20.17 -7.27
N GLU A 364 -19.66 20.46 -7.29
CA GLU A 364 -20.18 21.75 -7.75
C GLU A 364 -19.69 22.94 -6.90
N ASP A 365 -19.61 22.77 -5.58
CA ASP A 365 -19.18 23.85 -4.68
C ASP A 365 -17.73 24.25 -4.93
N GLU A 366 -16.86 23.28 -5.15
CA GLU A 366 -15.45 23.52 -5.46
C GLU A 366 -15.27 24.17 -6.84
N MET A 367 -16.08 23.76 -7.82
CA MET A 367 -16.09 24.37 -9.15
C MET A 367 -16.55 25.85 -9.06
N ILE A 368 -17.59 26.15 -8.28
CA ILE A 368 -18.08 27.51 -8.04
C ILE A 368 -17.05 28.32 -7.27
N ARG A 369 -16.46 27.75 -6.21
CA ARG A 369 -15.45 28.41 -5.38
C ARG A 369 -14.23 28.84 -6.18
N LYS A 370 -13.81 28.02 -7.13
CA LYS A 370 -12.67 28.29 -8.03
C LYS A 370 -13.08 29.10 -9.26
N ASP A 371 -14.36 29.43 -9.44
CA ASP A 371 -14.93 30.15 -10.59
C ASP A 371 -14.50 29.52 -11.93
N ILE A 372 -14.67 28.20 -12.07
CA ILE A 372 -14.22 27.41 -13.22
C ILE A 372 -15.31 27.40 -14.31
N HIS A 373 -14.91 27.74 -15.56
CA HIS A 373 -15.80 27.77 -16.72
C HIS A 373 -15.14 27.09 -17.94
N ILE A 374 -15.97 26.69 -18.89
CA ILE A 374 -15.51 26.15 -20.18
C ILE A 374 -14.80 27.28 -20.96
N GLY A 375 -13.63 27.02 -21.47
CA GLY A 375 -12.76 27.99 -22.14
C GLY A 375 -11.70 28.63 -21.24
N ASP A 376 -11.75 28.38 -19.92
CA ASP A 376 -10.74 28.92 -19.01
C ASP A 376 -9.35 28.33 -19.25
N ILE A 377 -8.35 29.18 -19.07
CA ILE A 377 -6.96 28.76 -18.95
C ILE A 377 -6.70 28.47 -17.47
N VAL A 378 -6.26 27.25 -17.18
CA VAL A 378 -6.13 26.73 -15.82
C VAL A 378 -4.75 26.17 -15.55
N SER A 379 -4.31 26.22 -14.30
CA SER A 379 -3.20 25.43 -13.79
C SER A 379 -3.74 24.09 -13.29
N VAL A 380 -3.12 23.00 -13.75
CA VAL A 380 -3.43 21.63 -13.38
C VAL A 380 -2.23 20.96 -12.73
N ARG A 381 -2.49 20.07 -11.77
CA ARG A 381 -1.49 19.22 -11.15
C ARG A 381 -2.03 17.80 -10.96
N ARG A 382 -1.16 16.88 -10.58
CA ARG A 382 -1.57 15.53 -10.17
C ARG A 382 -1.52 15.44 -8.64
N ALA A 383 -2.68 15.42 -7.99
CA ALA A 383 -2.78 15.27 -6.55
C ALA A 383 -2.20 13.91 -6.12
N GLY A 384 -1.19 13.94 -5.25
CA GLY A 384 -0.49 12.72 -4.81
C GLY A 384 0.18 11.94 -5.94
N ASP A 385 0.54 12.59 -7.03
CA ASP A 385 1.08 12.02 -8.29
C ASP A 385 0.16 10.99 -8.96
N VAL A 386 -1.13 11.02 -8.66
CA VAL A 386 -2.12 10.06 -9.17
C VAL A 386 -3.28 10.74 -9.89
N ILE A 387 -4.02 11.63 -9.21
CA ILE A 387 -5.29 12.19 -9.70
C ILE A 387 -5.07 13.60 -10.26
N PRO A 388 -5.34 13.84 -11.56
CA PRO A 388 -5.30 15.19 -12.11
C PRO A 388 -6.42 16.06 -11.52
N GLU A 389 -6.07 17.24 -11.05
CA GLU A 389 -7.01 18.24 -10.54
C GLU A 389 -6.67 19.65 -11.03
N ILE A 390 -7.67 20.51 -11.08
CA ILE A 390 -7.47 21.93 -11.36
C ILE A 390 -7.07 22.63 -10.05
N VAL A 391 -5.90 23.28 -10.06
CA VAL A 391 -5.42 24.08 -8.93
C VAL A 391 -6.14 25.40 -8.86
N ARG A 392 -6.07 26.18 -9.94
CA ARG A 392 -6.68 27.51 -10.06
C ARG A 392 -6.94 27.89 -11.51
N VAL A 393 -7.83 28.83 -11.71
CA VAL A 393 -8.04 29.54 -12.97
C VAL A 393 -7.02 30.68 -13.07
N LEU A 394 -6.42 30.85 -14.25
CA LEU A 394 -5.55 31.98 -14.56
C LEU A 394 -6.41 33.12 -15.11
N ILE A 395 -6.97 33.93 -14.22
CA ILE A 395 -7.94 35.00 -14.55
C ILE A 395 -7.37 35.97 -15.59
N ASP A 396 -6.07 36.27 -15.50
CA ASP A 396 -5.37 37.18 -16.44
C ASP A 396 -5.37 36.64 -17.89
N LYS A 397 -5.53 35.31 -18.06
CA LYS A 397 -5.54 34.63 -19.35
C LYS A 397 -6.94 34.16 -19.77
N ARG A 398 -7.96 34.50 -18.99
CA ARG A 398 -9.35 34.12 -19.29
C ARG A 398 -9.82 34.75 -20.61
N PRO A 399 -10.36 33.97 -21.55
CA PRO A 399 -10.96 34.50 -22.77
C PRO A 399 -12.13 35.43 -22.46
N LYS A 400 -12.39 36.40 -23.36
CA LYS A 400 -13.54 37.34 -23.21
C LYS A 400 -14.87 36.60 -23.27
N THR A 401 -14.96 35.48 -23.95
CA THR A 401 -16.16 34.66 -24.07
C THR A 401 -15.90 33.33 -23.35
N ILE A 402 -16.63 33.11 -22.27
CA ILE A 402 -16.62 31.86 -21.48
C ILE A 402 -18.04 31.29 -21.44
N ASN A 403 -18.14 29.95 -21.40
CA ASN A 403 -19.43 29.29 -21.23
C ASN A 403 -19.55 28.78 -19.80
N LYS A 404 -20.62 29.26 -19.11
CA LYS A 404 -20.90 28.80 -17.74
C LYS A 404 -21.48 27.38 -17.80
N PHE A 405 -20.77 26.44 -17.23
CA PHE A 405 -21.30 25.10 -17.02
C PHE A 405 -22.36 25.13 -15.92
N LYS A 406 -23.44 24.37 -16.11
CA LYS A 406 -24.47 24.14 -15.11
C LYS A 406 -24.62 22.67 -14.86
N MET A 407 -24.62 22.28 -13.58
CA MET A 407 -24.89 20.89 -13.22
C MET A 407 -26.24 20.44 -13.78
N PRO A 408 -26.30 19.20 -14.32
CA PRO A 408 -27.59 18.67 -14.78
C PRO A 408 -28.56 18.49 -13.61
N THR A 409 -29.87 18.51 -13.89
CA THR A 409 -30.92 18.22 -12.91
C THR A 409 -31.33 16.74 -12.91
N ALA A 410 -30.96 16.01 -13.94
CA ALA A 410 -31.20 14.57 -14.09
C ALA A 410 -29.89 13.84 -14.34
N CYS A 411 -29.81 12.59 -13.90
CA CYS A 411 -28.66 11.73 -14.09
C CYS A 411 -28.44 11.45 -15.59
N PRO A 412 -27.24 11.66 -16.14
CA PRO A 412 -26.96 11.41 -17.55
C PRO A 412 -27.08 9.94 -17.93
N GLU A 413 -26.92 9.02 -16.97
CA GLU A 413 -26.91 7.58 -17.21
C GLU A 413 -28.31 6.93 -17.17
N CYS A 414 -29.21 7.44 -16.30
CA CYS A 414 -30.51 6.79 -16.08
C CYS A 414 -31.71 7.74 -16.09
N GLY A 415 -31.50 9.04 -16.27
CA GLY A 415 -32.55 10.05 -16.25
C GLY A 415 -33.20 10.31 -14.89
N SER A 416 -32.81 9.60 -13.83
CA SER A 416 -33.36 9.81 -12.50
C SER A 416 -32.99 11.19 -11.95
N PRO A 417 -33.84 11.81 -11.10
CA PRO A 417 -33.54 13.11 -10.48
C PRO A 417 -32.22 13.08 -9.73
N LEU A 418 -31.47 14.17 -9.80
CA LEU A 418 -30.33 14.42 -8.96
C LEU A 418 -30.76 15.10 -7.68
N VAL A 419 -30.33 14.62 -6.54
CA VAL A 419 -30.68 15.15 -5.22
C VAL A 419 -29.41 15.56 -4.48
N ARG A 420 -29.49 16.68 -3.77
CA ARG A 420 -28.49 17.11 -2.80
C ARG A 420 -29.05 16.83 -1.41
N ILE A 421 -28.29 16.06 -0.62
CA ILE A 421 -28.64 15.80 0.78
C ILE A 421 -28.16 17.00 1.59
N ASP A 422 -28.98 17.49 2.49
CA ASP A 422 -28.64 18.59 3.38
C ASP A 422 -27.31 18.30 4.09
N ASP A 423 -26.45 19.30 4.20
CA ASP A 423 -25.08 19.22 4.73
C ASP A 423 -24.05 18.42 3.89
N GLU A 424 -24.40 17.95 2.68
CA GLU A 424 -23.43 17.34 1.76
C GLU A 424 -23.10 18.25 0.57
N ALA A 425 -21.80 18.38 0.27
CA ALA A 425 -21.32 19.08 -0.91
C ALA A 425 -21.56 18.30 -2.23
N VAL A 426 -22.01 17.03 -2.14
CA VAL A 426 -22.09 16.11 -3.28
C VAL A 426 -23.53 15.91 -3.72
N ILE A 427 -23.81 16.24 -4.98
CA ILE A 427 -25.06 15.91 -5.67
C ILE A 427 -25.07 14.44 -6.04
N ARG A 428 -26.22 13.76 -5.92
CA ARG A 428 -26.33 12.32 -6.16
C ARG A 428 -27.51 11.94 -7.06
N CYS A 429 -27.28 10.90 -7.84
CA CYS A 429 -28.35 10.22 -8.59
C CYS A 429 -29.22 9.40 -7.62
N SER A 430 -30.53 9.65 -7.65
CA SER A 430 -31.51 8.89 -6.85
C SER A 430 -31.86 7.51 -7.42
N GLY A 431 -31.35 7.17 -8.62
CA GLY A 431 -31.69 5.93 -9.32
C GLY A 431 -31.20 4.63 -8.67
N GLY A 432 -30.22 4.70 -7.74
CA GLY A 432 -29.73 3.52 -7.02
C GLY A 432 -29.38 2.37 -7.94
N LEU A 433 -29.89 1.17 -7.66
CA LEU A 433 -29.64 -0.04 -8.45
C LEU A 433 -30.27 -0.02 -9.86
N ILE A 434 -31.12 0.95 -10.18
CA ILE A 434 -31.69 1.11 -11.53
C ILE A 434 -30.69 1.84 -12.45
N CYS A 435 -29.77 2.62 -11.88
CA CYS A 435 -28.79 3.39 -12.64
C CYS A 435 -27.67 2.47 -13.16
N PRO A 436 -27.46 2.34 -14.49
CA PRO A 436 -26.43 1.47 -15.05
C PRO A 436 -25.02 1.78 -14.55
N ALA A 437 -24.67 3.06 -14.36
CA ALA A 437 -23.38 3.47 -13.82
C ALA A 437 -23.17 3.01 -12.38
N GLN A 438 -24.22 3.05 -11.54
CA GLN A 438 -24.13 2.56 -10.18
C GLN A 438 -24.03 1.02 -10.12
N GLN A 439 -24.77 0.31 -10.96
CA GLN A 439 -24.67 -1.14 -11.11
C GLN A 439 -23.29 -1.55 -11.54
N LYS A 440 -22.77 -0.97 -12.62
CA LYS A 440 -21.42 -1.24 -13.15
C LYS A 440 -20.35 -1.03 -12.06
N GLN A 441 -20.38 0.10 -11.39
CA GLN A 441 -19.40 0.42 -10.36
C GLN A 441 -19.55 -0.46 -9.11
N SER A 442 -20.76 -0.89 -8.77
CA SER A 442 -20.99 -1.85 -7.69
C SER A 442 -20.40 -3.22 -8.00
N ILE A 443 -20.50 -3.69 -9.25
CA ILE A 443 -19.93 -4.95 -9.72
C ILE A 443 -18.40 -4.87 -9.71
N ILE A 444 -17.81 -3.78 -10.23
CA ILE A 444 -16.35 -3.54 -10.20
C ILE A 444 -15.82 -3.53 -8.78
N HIS A 445 -16.51 -2.82 -7.87
CA HIS A 445 -16.12 -2.80 -6.46
C HIS A 445 -16.19 -4.19 -5.83
N PHE A 446 -17.30 -4.92 -6.06
CA PHE A 446 -17.49 -6.26 -5.56
C PHE A 446 -16.41 -7.23 -6.04
N ALA A 447 -16.03 -7.15 -7.31
CA ALA A 447 -14.99 -7.98 -7.91
C ALA A 447 -13.57 -7.59 -7.48
N SER A 448 -13.36 -6.39 -6.92
CA SER A 448 -12.04 -5.85 -6.63
C SER A 448 -11.22 -6.72 -5.67
N ARG A 449 -9.87 -6.61 -5.75
CA ARG A 449 -8.90 -7.38 -4.96
C ARG A 449 -9.16 -7.34 -3.44
N LYS A 450 -9.61 -6.22 -2.92
CA LYS A 450 -9.90 -6.01 -1.49
C LYS A 450 -11.28 -6.53 -1.06
N ALA A 451 -12.17 -6.75 -2.04
CA ALA A 451 -13.51 -7.31 -1.85
C ALA A 451 -13.51 -8.81 -2.14
N MET A 452 -14.21 -9.28 -3.18
CA MET A 452 -14.31 -10.69 -3.50
C MET A 452 -13.12 -11.26 -4.29
N ASP A 453 -12.23 -10.40 -4.82
CA ASP A 453 -10.99 -10.76 -5.53
C ASP A 453 -11.24 -11.66 -6.73
N ILE A 454 -12.09 -11.21 -7.64
CA ILE A 454 -12.42 -11.94 -8.86
C ILE A 454 -11.49 -11.47 -9.98
N GLU A 455 -10.41 -12.20 -10.18
CA GLU A 455 -9.43 -11.89 -11.23
C GLU A 455 -10.05 -12.03 -12.62
N GLY A 456 -9.73 -11.11 -13.52
CA GLY A 456 -10.31 -11.07 -14.86
C GLY A 456 -11.65 -10.32 -14.96
N LEU A 457 -12.33 -10.03 -13.84
CA LEU A 457 -13.57 -9.22 -13.82
C LEU A 457 -13.26 -7.73 -13.53
N GLY A 458 -12.42 -7.11 -14.37
CA GLY A 458 -12.09 -5.69 -14.30
C GLY A 458 -13.07 -4.81 -15.08
N ASP A 459 -12.79 -3.50 -15.09
CA ASP A 459 -13.68 -2.46 -15.68
C ASP A 459 -14.18 -2.80 -17.10
N LYS A 460 -13.28 -3.24 -17.99
CA LYS A 460 -13.62 -3.56 -19.37
C LYS A 460 -14.52 -4.79 -19.49
N SER A 461 -14.21 -5.84 -18.75
CA SER A 461 -15.01 -7.07 -18.73
C SER A 461 -16.41 -6.81 -18.15
N VAL A 462 -16.50 -6.04 -17.06
CA VAL A 462 -17.78 -5.63 -16.47
C VAL A 462 -18.56 -4.77 -17.44
N GLU A 463 -17.92 -3.83 -18.14
CA GLU A 463 -18.59 -2.99 -19.14
C GLU A 463 -19.21 -3.81 -20.26
N GLN A 464 -18.46 -4.76 -20.82
CA GLN A 464 -18.96 -5.68 -21.83
C GLN A 464 -20.15 -6.49 -21.32
N LEU A 465 -20.00 -7.16 -20.18
CA LEU A 465 -21.01 -8.04 -19.58
C LEU A 465 -22.32 -7.29 -19.27
N VAL A 466 -22.23 -6.06 -18.77
CA VAL A 466 -23.40 -5.20 -18.51
C VAL A 466 -24.03 -4.72 -19.83
N THR A 467 -23.22 -4.34 -20.82
CA THR A 467 -23.71 -3.82 -22.11
C THR A 467 -24.45 -4.90 -22.89
N VAL A 468 -23.97 -6.14 -22.90
CA VAL A 468 -24.65 -7.27 -23.57
C VAL A 468 -25.77 -7.89 -22.72
N GLY A 469 -26.00 -7.38 -21.50
CA GLY A 469 -27.10 -7.81 -20.64
C GLY A 469 -26.88 -9.15 -19.92
N LEU A 470 -25.66 -9.65 -19.84
CA LEU A 470 -25.33 -10.90 -19.11
C LEU A 470 -25.30 -10.69 -17.59
N ILE A 471 -24.99 -9.48 -17.12
CA ILE A 471 -24.97 -9.12 -15.70
C ILE A 471 -25.83 -7.88 -15.48
N HIS A 472 -26.82 -7.99 -14.58
CA HIS A 472 -27.66 -6.91 -14.11
C HIS A 472 -27.49 -6.61 -12.62
N GLY A 473 -26.70 -7.45 -11.90
CA GLY A 473 -26.43 -7.29 -10.48
C GLY A 473 -25.41 -8.29 -9.98
N LEU A 474 -25.03 -8.14 -8.70
CA LEU A 474 -23.99 -8.97 -8.08
C LEU A 474 -24.27 -10.49 -8.18
N PRO A 475 -25.51 -10.99 -7.99
CA PRO A 475 -25.79 -12.43 -8.09
C PRO A 475 -25.54 -13.01 -9.48
N ASP A 476 -25.64 -12.21 -10.54
CA ASP A 476 -25.51 -12.71 -11.91
C ASP A 476 -24.07 -13.09 -12.24
N ILE A 477 -23.09 -12.52 -11.54
CA ILE A 477 -21.67 -12.90 -11.64
C ILE A 477 -21.52 -14.42 -11.46
N TYR A 478 -22.21 -15.00 -10.48
CA TYR A 478 -22.12 -16.42 -10.11
C TYR A 478 -23.00 -17.36 -10.98
N LYS A 479 -23.69 -16.80 -11.99
CA LYS A 479 -24.51 -17.56 -12.95
C LYS A 479 -23.87 -17.63 -14.33
N LEU A 480 -22.78 -16.88 -14.59
CA LEU A 480 -22.10 -16.84 -15.87
C LEU A 480 -21.63 -18.23 -16.31
N GLN A 481 -21.74 -18.48 -17.61
CA GLN A 481 -21.33 -19.74 -18.23
C GLN A 481 -20.24 -19.51 -19.28
N LEU A 482 -19.39 -20.51 -19.52
CA LEU A 482 -18.31 -20.43 -20.50
C LEU A 482 -18.82 -20.09 -21.91
N THR A 483 -19.93 -20.69 -22.31
CA THR A 483 -20.58 -20.49 -23.62
C THR A 483 -21.02 -19.04 -23.84
N GLU A 484 -21.31 -18.30 -22.78
CA GLU A 484 -21.65 -16.87 -22.85
C GLU A 484 -20.38 -16.01 -22.94
N LEU A 485 -19.35 -16.35 -22.18
CA LEU A 485 -18.11 -15.60 -22.08
C LEU A 485 -17.29 -15.63 -23.39
N ILE A 486 -17.21 -16.79 -24.05
CA ILE A 486 -16.44 -16.95 -25.30
C ILE A 486 -16.98 -16.12 -26.47
N ASN A 487 -18.22 -15.63 -26.38
CA ASN A 487 -18.83 -14.75 -27.35
C ASN A 487 -18.50 -13.27 -27.16
N LEU A 488 -17.76 -12.94 -26.08
CA LEU A 488 -17.35 -11.56 -25.80
C LEU A 488 -16.05 -11.21 -26.53
N ASP A 489 -15.90 -9.93 -26.90
CA ASP A 489 -14.68 -9.44 -27.52
C ASP A 489 -13.44 -9.73 -26.66
N ARG A 490 -12.39 -10.29 -27.27
CA ARG A 490 -11.11 -10.63 -26.64
C ARG A 490 -11.20 -11.65 -25.50
N MET A 491 -12.28 -12.42 -25.43
CA MET A 491 -12.48 -13.49 -24.44
C MET A 491 -12.36 -14.85 -25.14
N ALA A 492 -11.15 -15.42 -25.14
CA ALA A 492 -10.92 -16.77 -25.63
C ALA A 492 -11.33 -17.81 -24.55
N GLU A 493 -11.49 -19.09 -24.96
CA GLU A 493 -11.90 -20.17 -24.06
C GLU A 493 -11.06 -20.24 -22.77
N LYS A 494 -9.72 -20.14 -22.89
CA LYS A 494 -8.81 -20.15 -21.73
C LYS A 494 -9.08 -18.96 -20.78
N SER A 495 -9.29 -17.75 -21.31
CA SER A 495 -9.57 -16.58 -20.49
C SER A 495 -10.96 -16.61 -19.85
N GLY A 496 -11.95 -17.15 -20.57
CA GLY A 496 -13.29 -17.40 -20.03
C GLY A 496 -13.26 -18.41 -18.88
N GLN A 497 -12.51 -19.51 -19.03
CA GLN A 497 -12.37 -20.52 -18.00
C GLN A 497 -11.65 -19.95 -16.77
N ASN A 498 -10.56 -19.22 -16.95
CA ASN A 498 -9.85 -18.55 -15.83
C ASN A 498 -10.76 -17.61 -15.05
N LEU A 499 -11.63 -16.85 -15.74
CA LEU A 499 -12.61 -15.99 -15.08
C LEU A 499 -13.63 -16.82 -14.28
N LEU A 500 -14.15 -17.91 -14.81
CA LEU A 500 -15.07 -18.78 -14.09
C LEU A 500 -14.41 -19.43 -12.87
N ASP A 501 -13.15 -19.85 -12.98
CA ASP A 501 -12.37 -20.40 -11.87
C ASP A 501 -12.14 -19.34 -10.77
N ALA A 502 -11.86 -18.10 -11.15
CA ALA A 502 -11.76 -16.98 -10.21
C ALA A 502 -13.09 -16.67 -9.52
N ILE A 503 -14.23 -16.73 -10.25
CA ILE A 503 -15.56 -16.57 -9.69
C ILE A 503 -15.86 -17.70 -8.69
N GLU A 504 -15.56 -18.95 -9.03
CA GLU A 504 -15.79 -20.09 -8.14
C GLU A 504 -14.91 -20.00 -6.88
N LYS A 505 -13.63 -19.63 -7.02
CA LYS A 505 -12.71 -19.39 -5.93
C LYS A 505 -13.22 -18.30 -4.98
N SER A 506 -13.81 -17.23 -5.51
CA SER A 506 -14.31 -16.09 -4.74
C SER A 506 -15.47 -16.43 -3.81
N LYS A 507 -16.19 -17.55 -4.04
CA LYS A 507 -17.26 -18.01 -3.15
C LYS A 507 -16.76 -18.30 -1.74
N LYS A 508 -15.49 -18.69 -1.58
CA LYS A 508 -14.84 -18.91 -0.28
C LYS A 508 -14.13 -17.63 0.13
N THR A 509 -14.78 -16.80 0.93
CA THR A 509 -14.28 -15.51 1.38
C THR A 509 -14.20 -15.40 2.90
N THR A 510 -14.07 -14.19 3.45
CA THR A 510 -14.18 -13.89 4.88
C THR A 510 -15.33 -12.92 5.12
N LEU A 511 -15.95 -12.96 6.30
CA LEU A 511 -17.06 -12.05 6.64
C LEU A 511 -16.66 -10.55 6.46
N PRO A 512 -15.49 -10.08 6.91
CA PRO A 512 -15.05 -8.71 6.65
C PRO A 512 -14.99 -8.34 5.17
N ARG A 513 -14.42 -9.21 4.33
CA ARG A 513 -14.32 -8.97 2.87
C ARG A 513 -15.70 -8.92 2.23
N PHE A 514 -16.60 -9.80 2.62
CA PHE A 514 -17.98 -9.80 2.13
C PHE A 514 -18.74 -8.53 2.52
N ILE A 515 -18.64 -8.08 3.79
CA ILE A 515 -19.25 -6.82 4.23
C ILE A 515 -18.70 -5.65 3.42
N TYR A 516 -17.38 -5.59 3.23
CA TYR A 516 -16.75 -4.56 2.41
C TYR A 516 -17.21 -4.63 0.94
N ALA A 517 -17.33 -5.84 0.38
CA ALA A 517 -17.76 -6.07 -0.99
C ALA A 517 -19.20 -5.59 -1.27
N LEU A 518 -20.07 -5.58 -0.27
CA LEU A 518 -21.44 -5.05 -0.39
C LEU A 518 -21.46 -3.54 -0.72
N GLY A 519 -20.35 -2.82 -0.53
CA GLY A 519 -20.23 -1.42 -0.88
C GLY A 519 -21.10 -0.49 -0.03
N ILE A 520 -21.37 -0.86 1.22
CA ILE A 520 -22.13 -0.04 2.16
C ILE A 520 -21.43 1.31 2.34
N ARG A 521 -22.16 2.38 2.22
CA ARG A 521 -21.62 3.74 2.32
C ARG A 521 -20.92 3.94 3.66
N ASN A 522 -19.78 4.62 3.64
CA ASN A 522 -18.92 4.89 4.81
C ASN A 522 -18.37 3.64 5.52
N VAL A 523 -18.56 2.45 4.97
CA VAL A 523 -17.98 1.21 5.47
C VAL A 523 -16.75 0.87 4.64
N GLY A 524 -15.57 1.13 5.21
CA GLY A 524 -14.28 0.73 4.67
C GLY A 524 -13.86 -0.67 5.14
N GLU A 525 -12.68 -1.12 4.70
CA GLU A 525 -12.10 -2.43 5.10
C GLU A 525 -11.95 -2.55 6.63
N SER A 526 -11.49 -1.47 7.32
CA SER A 526 -11.35 -1.45 8.77
C SER A 526 -12.70 -1.63 9.45
N THR A 527 -13.69 -0.78 9.09
CA THR A 527 -15.04 -0.83 9.64
C THR A 527 -15.70 -2.19 9.40
N ALA A 528 -15.52 -2.78 8.22
CA ALA A 528 -16.03 -4.11 7.92
C ALA A 528 -15.40 -5.20 8.82
N LYS A 529 -14.09 -5.08 9.10
CA LYS A 529 -13.38 -5.96 10.02
C LYS A 529 -13.86 -5.81 11.46
N ASP A 530 -14.09 -4.57 11.90
CA ASP A 530 -14.56 -4.29 13.27
C ASP A 530 -16.00 -4.78 13.47
N LEU A 531 -16.90 -4.57 12.50
CA LEU A 531 -18.25 -5.14 12.49
C LEU A 531 -18.23 -6.66 12.58
N ALA A 532 -17.45 -7.32 11.74
CA ALA A 532 -17.33 -8.78 11.73
C ALA A 532 -16.73 -9.31 13.04
N GLY A 533 -15.71 -8.63 13.58
CA GLY A 533 -15.10 -9.00 14.86
C GLY A 533 -16.02 -8.81 16.06
N PHE A 534 -16.89 -7.79 16.03
CA PHE A 534 -17.79 -7.47 17.12
C PHE A 534 -19.04 -8.38 17.17
N TYR A 535 -19.67 -8.58 16.00
CA TYR A 535 -20.92 -9.36 15.92
C TYR A 535 -20.72 -10.82 15.50
N GLY A 536 -19.62 -11.16 14.85
CA GLY A 536 -19.25 -12.52 14.44
C GLY A 536 -20.10 -13.14 13.31
N ASP A 537 -21.30 -12.65 13.08
CA ASP A 537 -22.26 -13.16 12.09
C ASP A 537 -22.97 -12.02 11.35
N LEU A 538 -23.18 -12.21 10.03
CA LEU A 538 -23.85 -11.21 9.19
C LEU A 538 -25.32 -11.00 9.60
N ASN A 539 -26.04 -12.06 9.97
CA ASN A 539 -27.44 -11.95 10.37
C ASN A 539 -27.58 -11.15 11.66
N GLU A 540 -26.59 -11.24 12.56
CA GLU A 540 -26.57 -10.42 13.76
C GLU A 540 -26.35 -8.93 13.39
N ILE A 541 -25.43 -8.61 12.49
CA ILE A 541 -25.23 -7.24 12.01
C ILE A 541 -26.51 -6.68 11.37
N MET A 542 -27.18 -7.47 10.54
CA MET A 542 -28.39 -7.08 9.82
C MET A 542 -29.60 -6.73 10.72
N LYS A 543 -29.59 -7.17 11.98
CA LYS A 543 -30.66 -6.95 12.97
C LYS A 543 -30.41 -5.72 13.84
N GLN A 544 -29.21 -5.12 13.78
CA GLN A 544 -28.83 -4.07 14.72
C GLN A 544 -29.51 -2.74 14.44
N THR A 545 -29.79 -2.01 15.53
CA THR A 545 -30.23 -0.62 15.48
C THR A 545 -29.02 0.33 15.32
N GLU A 546 -29.28 1.59 15.00
CA GLU A 546 -28.21 2.60 14.88
C GLU A 546 -27.44 2.79 16.20
N GLU A 547 -28.15 2.72 17.34
CA GLU A 547 -27.55 2.83 18.66
C GLU A 547 -26.59 1.65 18.95
N ASN A 548 -27.01 0.43 18.61
CA ASN A 548 -26.18 -0.75 18.82
C ASN A 548 -24.95 -0.77 17.91
N LEU A 549 -25.10 -0.29 16.64
CA LEU A 549 -23.98 -0.19 15.72
C LEU A 549 -22.91 0.79 16.21
N GLN A 550 -23.29 1.83 16.95
CA GLN A 550 -22.35 2.79 17.54
C GLN A 550 -21.56 2.21 18.74
N LEU A 551 -21.91 1.02 19.23
CA LEU A 551 -21.09 0.31 20.25
C LEU A 551 -19.81 -0.29 19.64
N VAL A 552 -19.78 -0.47 18.33
CA VAL A 552 -18.57 -0.92 17.62
C VAL A 552 -17.54 0.20 17.60
N PRO A 553 -16.27 -0.04 17.95
CA PRO A 553 -15.22 0.98 17.91
C PRO A 553 -15.16 1.67 16.54
N ASP A 554 -14.90 2.97 16.54
CA ASP A 554 -14.76 3.83 15.35
C ASP A 554 -16.02 3.92 14.46
N ILE A 555 -17.19 3.48 14.92
CA ILE A 555 -18.47 3.66 14.26
C ILE A 555 -19.23 4.82 14.90
N GLY A 556 -19.22 5.98 14.22
CA GLY A 556 -20.02 7.15 14.60
C GLY A 556 -21.45 7.11 14.03
N PRO A 557 -22.29 8.11 14.37
CA PRO A 557 -23.72 8.16 13.97
C PRO A 557 -23.93 8.05 12.45
N THR A 558 -23.11 8.73 11.66
CA THR A 558 -23.20 8.73 10.18
C THR A 558 -22.96 7.34 9.58
N VAL A 559 -21.99 6.60 10.11
CA VAL A 559 -21.66 5.25 9.64
C VAL A 559 -22.73 4.27 10.08
N ALA A 560 -23.17 4.34 11.36
CA ALA A 560 -24.23 3.52 11.91
C ALA A 560 -25.54 3.66 11.11
N LYS A 561 -25.92 4.91 10.78
CA LYS A 561 -27.09 5.20 9.92
C LYS A 561 -26.93 4.58 8.53
N SER A 562 -25.77 4.72 7.90
CA SER A 562 -25.52 4.15 6.57
C SER A 562 -25.68 2.62 6.56
N ILE A 563 -25.20 1.94 7.60
CA ILE A 563 -25.33 0.48 7.77
C ILE A 563 -26.80 0.08 7.97
N SER A 564 -27.47 0.76 8.90
CA SER A 564 -28.88 0.51 9.22
C SER A 564 -29.77 0.72 7.98
N ASP A 565 -29.61 1.83 7.27
CA ASP A 565 -30.38 2.15 6.06
C ASP A 565 -30.14 1.13 4.95
N PHE A 566 -28.91 0.66 4.78
CA PHE A 566 -28.58 -0.36 3.79
C PHE A 566 -29.31 -1.68 4.05
N PHE A 567 -29.30 -2.15 5.30
CA PHE A 567 -29.93 -3.41 5.67
C PHE A 567 -31.47 -3.32 5.86
N LYS A 568 -32.02 -2.12 6.04
CA LYS A 568 -33.48 -1.92 6.01
C LYS A 568 -34.08 -2.11 4.61
N GLN A 569 -33.29 -1.95 3.56
CA GLN A 569 -33.77 -2.12 2.18
C GLN A 569 -33.94 -3.59 1.83
N ASN A 570 -35.17 -4.01 1.51
CA ASN A 570 -35.48 -5.40 1.16
C ASN A 570 -34.66 -5.91 -0.03
N LYS A 571 -34.45 -5.08 -1.08
CA LYS A 571 -33.63 -5.44 -2.24
C LYS A 571 -32.20 -5.82 -1.88
N ASN A 572 -31.56 -5.10 -0.96
CA ASN A 572 -30.22 -5.43 -0.50
C ASN A 572 -30.19 -6.79 0.22
N ARG A 573 -31.20 -7.07 1.04
CA ARG A 573 -31.33 -8.37 1.71
C ARG A 573 -31.55 -9.51 0.70
N GLU A 574 -32.37 -9.31 -0.33
CA GLU A 574 -32.58 -10.28 -1.40
C GLU A 574 -31.29 -10.57 -2.17
N VAL A 575 -30.50 -9.55 -2.49
CA VAL A 575 -29.19 -9.70 -3.12
C VAL A 575 -28.25 -10.54 -2.25
N ILE A 576 -28.15 -10.22 -0.96
CA ILE A 576 -27.32 -10.97 0.00
C ILE A 576 -27.76 -12.43 0.08
N GLN A 577 -29.07 -12.69 0.21
CA GLN A 577 -29.59 -14.05 0.26
C GLN A 577 -29.33 -14.81 -1.04
N SER A 578 -29.43 -14.14 -2.19
CA SER A 578 -29.12 -14.75 -3.50
C SER A 578 -27.64 -15.12 -3.61
N LEU A 579 -26.74 -14.27 -3.16
CA LEU A 579 -25.28 -14.55 -3.13
C LEU A 579 -24.97 -15.78 -2.25
N ILE A 580 -25.57 -15.84 -1.05
CA ILE A 580 -25.41 -17.00 -0.15
C ILE A 580 -25.98 -18.29 -0.76
N LYS A 581 -27.16 -18.24 -1.41
CA LYS A 581 -27.75 -19.36 -2.13
C LYS A 581 -26.90 -19.83 -3.31
N LEU A 582 -26.17 -18.95 -3.96
CA LEU A 582 -25.23 -19.25 -5.05
C LEU A 582 -23.87 -19.79 -4.57
N GLY A 583 -23.72 -19.98 -3.26
CA GLY A 583 -22.57 -20.65 -2.66
C GLY A 583 -21.53 -19.73 -2.03
N VAL A 584 -21.76 -18.43 -2.00
CA VAL A 584 -20.84 -17.51 -1.27
C VAL A 584 -20.92 -17.81 0.24
N ASN A 585 -19.78 -18.12 0.84
CA ASN A 585 -19.69 -18.52 2.23
C ASN A 585 -18.38 -18.06 2.87
N TRP A 586 -18.35 -18.05 4.19
CA TRP A 586 -17.17 -17.73 5.00
C TRP A 586 -17.13 -18.59 6.27
N PRO A 587 -15.95 -18.87 6.85
CA PRO A 587 -15.84 -19.53 8.13
C PRO A 587 -16.47 -18.66 9.22
N LYS A 588 -16.98 -19.30 10.27
CA LYS A 588 -17.46 -18.57 11.46
C LYS A 588 -16.35 -17.67 11.97
N HIS A 589 -16.67 -16.40 12.15
CA HIS A 589 -15.73 -15.43 12.70
C HIS A 589 -15.74 -15.57 14.23
N ASP A 590 -14.56 -15.71 14.84
CA ASP A 590 -14.48 -15.72 16.30
C ASP A 590 -14.87 -14.35 16.83
N ILE A 591 -15.95 -14.30 17.57
CA ILE A 591 -16.42 -13.08 18.22
C ILE A 591 -15.33 -12.65 19.20
N ARG A 592 -14.77 -11.47 19.01
CA ARG A 592 -13.99 -10.83 20.06
C ARG A 592 -14.97 -10.58 21.21
N LYS A 593 -14.96 -11.45 22.23
CA LYS A 593 -15.78 -11.29 23.43
C LYS A 593 -15.28 -10.08 24.21
N SER A 594 -15.69 -8.88 23.80
CA SER A 594 -15.28 -7.63 24.46
C SER A 594 -16.29 -7.08 25.47
N THR A 595 -17.43 -7.77 25.69
CA THR A 595 -18.51 -7.25 26.56
C THR A 595 -18.82 -8.09 27.79
N SER A 596 -18.12 -9.23 28.01
CA SER A 596 -18.38 -10.11 29.18
C SER A 596 -17.11 -10.65 29.84
N GLY A 597 -15.97 -9.97 29.71
CA GLY A 597 -14.71 -10.34 30.36
C GLY A 597 -14.55 -9.66 31.72
N ILE A 598 -13.59 -10.14 32.53
CA ILE A 598 -13.23 -9.57 33.85
C ILE A 598 -12.84 -8.09 33.78
N PHE A 599 -12.46 -7.61 32.58
CA PHE A 599 -12.07 -6.21 32.34
C PHE A 599 -13.16 -5.41 31.60
N ALA A 600 -14.41 -5.91 31.55
CA ALA A 600 -15.51 -5.18 30.91
C ALA A 600 -15.63 -3.74 31.47
N ALA A 601 -15.75 -2.78 30.57
CA ALA A 601 -15.81 -1.35 30.87
C ALA A 601 -14.55 -0.75 31.57
N LYS A 602 -13.43 -1.48 31.62
CA LYS A 602 -12.17 -0.97 32.19
C LYS A 602 -11.23 -0.48 31.09
N THR A 603 -10.62 0.67 31.33
CA THR A 603 -9.63 1.28 30.44
C THR A 603 -8.22 1.10 31.00
N PHE A 604 -7.34 0.52 30.23
CA PHE A 604 -5.94 0.26 30.56
C PHE A 604 -5.02 1.15 29.73
N VAL A 605 -3.88 1.50 30.30
CA VAL A 605 -2.76 2.11 29.57
C VAL A 605 -1.51 1.27 29.81
N LEU A 606 -0.78 0.95 28.75
CA LEU A 606 0.47 0.21 28.81
C LEU A 606 1.65 1.19 28.74
N THR A 607 2.64 1.05 29.62
CA THR A 607 3.86 1.87 29.65
C THR A 607 5.08 1.04 30.02
N GLY A 608 6.25 1.39 29.46
CA GLY A 608 7.48 0.62 29.65
C GLY A 608 7.53 -0.70 28.90
N THR A 609 8.64 -1.44 29.09
CA THR A 609 8.88 -2.77 28.49
C THR A 609 8.38 -3.86 29.42
N LEU A 610 7.46 -4.69 28.96
CA LEU A 610 6.92 -5.80 29.72
C LEU A 610 7.92 -6.98 29.71
N PRO A 611 8.12 -7.68 30.85
CA PRO A 611 9.18 -8.69 30.98
C PRO A 611 9.04 -9.93 30.10
N SER A 612 7.83 -10.42 29.86
CA SER A 612 7.61 -11.70 29.17
C SER A 612 6.59 -11.65 28.02
N MET A 613 6.07 -10.48 27.68
CA MET A 613 5.15 -10.31 26.54
C MET A 613 5.39 -8.99 25.83
N SER A 614 5.12 -8.96 24.54
CA SER A 614 5.11 -7.72 23.76
C SER A 614 3.91 -6.85 24.14
N ARG A 615 3.97 -5.57 23.79
CA ARG A 615 2.88 -4.63 24.03
C ARG A 615 1.59 -5.04 23.29
N GLU A 616 1.72 -5.60 22.10
CA GLU A 616 0.58 -6.11 21.31
C GLU A 616 -0.04 -7.36 21.95
N GLU A 617 0.76 -8.25 22.52
CA GLU A 617 0.27 -9.40 23.27
C GLU A 617 -0.47 -8.94 24.53
N ALA A 618 0.09 -8.02 25.31
CA ALA A 618 -0.58 -7.45 26.48
C ALA A 618 -1.90 -6.75 26.10
N LYS A 619 -1.89 -5.99 25.00
CA LYS A 619 -3.09 -5.37 24.47
C LYS A 619 -4.15 -6.43 24.08
N SER A 620 -3.74 -7.46 23.36
CA SER A 620 -4.63 -8.56 22.96
C SER A 620 -5.23 -9.26 24.19
N VAL A 621 -4.43 -9.53 25.21
CA VAL A 621 -4.87 -10.15 26.47
C VAL A 621 -5.92 -9.30 27.18
N ILE A 622 -5.73 -7.98 27.27
CA ILE A 622 -6.69 -7.07 27.89
C ILE A 622 -8.00 -7.01 27.06
N GLU A 623 -7.88 -6.88 25.75
CA GLU A 623 -9.03 -6.78 24.84
C GLU A 623 -9.85 -8.08 24.77
N VAL A 624 -9.21 -9.23 24.77
CA VAL A 624 -9.89 -10.56 24.83
C VAL A 624 -10.70 -10.70 26.12
N ASN A 625 -10.23 -10.08 27.21
CA ASN A 625 -10.91 -10.08 28.51
C ASN A 625 -11.88 -8.89 28.70
N GLY A 626 -12.23 -8.18 27.63
CA GLY A 626 -13.25 -7.13 27.61
C GLY A 626 -12.76 -5.74 28.02
N GLY A 627 -11.47 -5.54 28.24
CA GLY A 627 -10.86 -4.24 28.57
C GLY A 627 -10.57 -3.41 27.32
N LYS A 628 -10.44 -2.10 27.52
CA LYS A 628 -10.02 -1.14 26.49
C LYS A 628 -8.59 -0.68 26.76
N VAL A 629 -7.72 -0.67 25.75
CA VAL A 629 -6.37 -0.11 25.87
C VAL A 629 -6.31 1.26 25.21
N ALA A 630 -5.95 2.28 26.00
CA ALA A 630 -5.79 3.66 25.56
C ALA A 630 -4.32 4.03 25.38
N GLY A 631 -4.04 4.96 24.46
CA GLY A 631 -2.66 5.44 24.19
C GLY A 631 -2.11 6.39 25.23
N SER A 632 -2.95 7.11 25.99
CA SER A 632 -2.58 8.11 26.98
C SER A 632 -3.33 7.94 28.30
N VAL A 633 -2.70 8.34 29.40
CA VAL A 633 -3.30 8.32 30.74
C VAL A 633 -4.24 9.52 30.91
N SER A 634 -5.43 9.29 31.42
CA SER A 634 -6.43 10.33 31.72
C SER A 634 -7.25 9.93 32.96
N LYS A 635 -8.07 10.83 33.48
CA LYS A 635 -9.02 10.55 34.58
C LYS A 635 -10.00 9.42 34.30
N LYS A 636 -10.11 8.97 33.02
CA LYS A 636 -10.93 7.84 32.59
C LYS A 636 -10.15 6.52 32.53
N THR A 637 -8.86 6.51 32.87
CA THR A 637 -8.02 5.31 32.92
C THR A 637 -8.22 4.60 34.24
N ASP A 638 -8.56 3.30 34.20
CA ASP A 638 -8.73 2.49 35.42
C ASP A 638 -7.43 1.86 35.89
N TYR A 639 -6.58 1.43 34.97
CA TYR A 639 -5.32 0.75 35.27
C TYR A 639 -4.18 1.24 34.35
N VAL A 640 -3.00 1.37 34.92
CA VAL A 640 -1.77 1.52 34.15
C VAL A 640 -0.91 0.27 34.39
N VAL A 641 -0.65 -0.49 33.32
CA VAL A 641 0.26 -1.63 33.37
C VAL A 641 1.66 -1.12 33.09
N ALA A 642 2.52 -1.16 34.11
CA ALA A 642 3.87 -0.64 34.04
C ALA A 642 4.90 -1.78 33.95
N GLY A 643 5.74 -1.74 32.91
CA GLY A 643 6.94 -2.56 32.77
C GLY A 643 8.21 -1.82 33.25
N THR A 644 9.37 -2.35 32.86
CA THR A 644 10.66 -1.69 33.08
C THR A 644 10.78 -0.44 32.21
N ASP A 645 11.49 0.58 32.69
CA ASP A 645 11.68 1.86 31.98
C ASP A 645 10.36 2.57 31.62
N ALA A 646 9.40 2.53 32.54
CA ALA A 646 8.12 3.20 32.37
C ALA A 646 8.34 4.73 32.38
N GLY A 647 8.01 5.40 31.26
CA GLY A 647 8.21 6.83 31.03
C GLY A 647 7.14 7.72 31.69
N SER A 648 6.92 8.92 31.13
CA SER A 648 6.03 9.97 31.65
C SER A 648 4.60 9.50 31.97
N LYS A 649 4.09 8.47 31.33
CA LYS A 649 2.77 7.90 31.63
C LYS A 649 2.65 7.34 33.05
N LEU A 650 3.74 6.82 33.62
CA LEU A 650 3.76 6.34 34.99
C LEU A 650 3.64 7.53 35.99
N THR A 651 4.35 8.62 35.71
CA THR A 651 4.27 9.83 36.51
C THR A 651 2.88 10.44 36.52
N ILE A 652 2.28 10.57 35.31
CA ILE A 652 0.90 11.06 35.14
C ILE A 652 -0.10 10.15 35.89
N ALA A 653 0.09 8.84 35.84
CA ALA A 653 -0.78 7.89 36.55
C ALA A 653 -0.69 8.07 38.08
N GLN A 654 0.52 8.32 38.61
CA GLN A 654 0.75 8.62 40.03
C GLN A 654 0.09 9.92 40.45
N GLU A 655 0.25 10.98 39.66
CA GLU A 655 -0.37 12.30 39.89
C GLU A 655 -1.90 12.24 39.88
N LEU A 656 -2.48 11.42 38.99
CA LEU A 656 -3.93 11.25 38.88
C LEU A 656 -4.51 10.19 39.82
N GLY A 657 -3.66 9.53 40.66
CA GLY A 657 -4.09 8.48 41.57
C GLY A 657 -4.65 7.23 40.92
N ILE A 658 -4.21 6.93 39.67
CA ILE A 658 -4.67 5.77 38.92
C ILE A 658 -3.94 4.52 39.37
N LYS A 659 -4.64 3.40 39.45
CA LYS A 659 -4.09 2.13 39.88
C LYS A 659 -3.02 1.62 38.92
N ILE A 660 -1.79 1.51 39.37
CA ILE A 660 -0.65 0.98 38.65
C ILE A 660 -0.50 -0.49 39.01
N ILE A 661 -0.35 -1.34 37.96
CA ILE A 661 -0.16 -2.79 38.12
C ILE A 661 1.03 -3.25 37.28
N SER A 662 1.71 -4.30 37.75
CA SER A 662 2.73 -4.99 36.95
C SER A 662 2.13 -5.95 35.95
N GLN A 663 2.95 -6.49 35.01
CA GLN A 663 2.54 -7.57 34.12
C GLN A 663 2.02 -8.81 34.87
N ASP A 664 2.69 -9.19 35.94
CA ASP A 664 2.31 -10.35 36.74
C ASP A 664 0.97 -10.15 37.47
N GLU A 665 0.72 -8.92 37.92
CA GLU A 665 -0.58 -8.56 38.52
C GLU A 665 -1.69 -8.54 37.45
N LEU A 666 -1.40 -8.07 36.21
CA LEU A 666 -2.34 -8.16 35.10
C LEU A 666 -2.71 -9.62 34.80
N LEU A 667 -1.72 -10.52 34.77
CA LEU A 667 -1.94 -11.95 34.52
C LEU A 667 -2.71 -12.64 35.68
N LYS A 668 -2.44 -12.22 36.93
CA LYS A 668 -3.20 -12.70 38.10
C LYS A 668 -4.64 -12.22 38.13
N LEU A 669 -4.95 -11.08 37.53
CA LEU A 669 -6.33 -10.61 37.41
C LEU A 669 -7.13 -11.41 36.36
N ILE A 670 -6.45 -12.16 35.51
CA ILE A 670 -7.07 -12.95 34.43
C ILE A 670 -7.31 -14.41 34.85
N ASN A 671 -6.45 -14.93 35.71
CA ASN A 671 -6.58 -16.27 36.32
C ASN A 671 -7.42 -16.20 37.62
#